data_3c7da98b0319e26c7285559ab7b24994
#
_entry.id   3c7da98b0319e26c7285559ab7b24994
#
_cell.length_a   1.000
_cell.length_b   1.000
_cell.length_c   1.000
_cell.angle_alpha   90.00
_cell.angle_beta   90.00
_cell.angle_gamma   90.00
#
_symmetry.space_group_name_H-M   'P 1'
#
loop_
_entity.id
_entity.type
_entity.pdbx_description
1 polymer ?
#
loop_
_entity_poly.entity_id
_entity_poly.type
_entity_poly.pdbx_seq_one_letter_code
_entity_poly.pdbx_strand_id
1 'polypeptide(L)'
;MSGKEIHTKATFQVLGMSCAVCALNVETTLGAQEGVYEAKVNFAGSTVLVDYNPQVITPVELQKAVEAAGYELVVENTEDTDHADHLQREEFLALKRKTIGAIVLALPVFVIGMFFMHMPYGNWIMLAFTIPVMAFFGRDFFVHAYMQLKHGRANMDTLVAVSTGVAFLFSLFNTIWPEYWTSRGLEAHVYYEAAAVIIALILLGRLLEAKAKFSTSTAIKKLMGLQPKTVTKILADGSEEEVPIREVEVGDVLVVKPGEKIPVDGEVTEGSSFVDESMITGESIPVEKVKGQPVYAGTINEKGSFRFRADKVGGETVLANIIRMVQEAQGSKAPVQKLVDRIAGIFVPVVMGIAVITFIVWMLIGGDLAFTHALLTSITVLVIACPCALGLATPTAIMVGIGKGAEHNILIKDAESLELMYRVNAIVLDKTGTITEGKPVVTDIHWTPGAEDERYQSILLEIERRSEHPLADAVVQKFKEKVVNEILVSDFENQTGKGVTAKVGDKVYLVGNRALLEVNHVVLDDDNEKLAVRWEGDGKTVVFFAGGGRVLALVAIADKIKESSRQAVATLHEKGIDVYMLTGDNALTARAVADQVGIRHFKAEVMPGEKANFVEALQHEGKVVAMVGDGINDSQALAQADVSIAMGKGSDIAMDVAKVTLITSDLNVIPRAIALSHQTVRAIRQNLFWAFIYNIIGIPLAAGVLYGINGFLLNPMIAAAAMAFSSVSVVTNSLRIKWKKL
;
A
#
# COMPACT_ATOMS: atom_id res chain seq x y z
N MET A 1 -16.56 15.79 31.28
CA MET A 1 -16.78 14.50 30.59
C MET A 1 -16.39 14.74 29.14
N SER A 2 -15.18 14.41 28.76
CA SER A 2 -14.74 14.49 27.36
C SER A 2 -15.39 13.32 26.63
N GLY A 3 -16.40 13.63 25.79
CA GLY A 3 -16.98 12.62 24.90
C GLY A 3 -15.88 12.08 23.99
N LYS A 4 -15.65 10.78 24.01
CA LYS A 4 -14.85 10.12 22.98
C LYS A 4 -15.50 10.45 21.64
N GLU A 5 -14.82 11.21 20.80
CA GLU A 5 -15.25 11.39 19.41
C GLU A 5 -15.31 10.01 18.75
N ILE A 6 -16.47 9.67 18.22
CA ILE A 6 -16.66 8.38 17.56
C ILE A 6 -16.17 8.53 16.12
N HIS A 7 -15.09 7.84 15.79
CA HIS A 7 -14.52 7.79 14.46
C HIS A 7 -14.92 6.49 13.76
N THR A 8 -15.52 6.60 12.59
CA THR A 8 -15.81 5.47 11.72
C THR A 8 -15.13 5.69 10.37
N LYS A 9 -14.26 4.77 9.98
CA LYS A 9 -13.63 4.77 8.66
C LYS A 9 -14.36 3.83 7.73
N ALA A 10 -14.86 4.36 6.61
CA ALA A 10 -15.52 3.57 5.59
C ALA A 10 -14.99 3.94 4.19
N THR A 11 -14.88 2.93 3.34
CA THR A 11 -14.49 3.12 1.93
C THR A 11 -15.72 2.95 1.07
N PHE A 12 -16.04 3.96 0.26
CA PHE A 12 -17.15 3.95 -0.68
C PHE A 12 -16.65 3.99 -2.11
N GLN A 13 -17.40 3.40 -3.04
CA GLN A 13 -17.13 3.55 -4.46
C GLN A 13 -17.71 4.86 -4.97
N VAL A 14 -16.96 5.56 -5.84
CA VAL A 14 -17.41 6.81 -6.48
C VAL A 14 -17.39 6.65 -7.98
N LEU A 15 -18.55 6.80 -8.60
CA LEU A 15 -18.75 6.71 -10.05
C LEU A 15 -18.75 8.11 -10.69
N GLY A 16 -18.42 8.18 -11.99
CA GLY A 16 -18.43 9.43 -12.75
C GLY A 16 -17.15 10.28 -12.64
N MET A 17 -16.15 9.89 -11.88
CA MET A 17 -14.87 10.61 -11.81
C MET A 17 -14.05 10.37 -13.09
N SER A 18 -13.85 11.40 -13.89
CA SER A 18 -13.14 11.34 -15.17
C SER A 18 -11.74 11.94 -15.15
N CYS A 19 -11.35 12.60 -14.04
CA CYS A 19 -10.04 13.28 -13.95
C CYS A 19 -9.61 13.51 -12.49
N ALA A 20 -8.32 13.81 -12.25
CA ALA A 20 -7.80 14.09 -10.91
C ALA A 20 -8.48 15.30 -10.24
N VAL A 21 -8.85 16.33 -11.01
CA VAL A 21 -9.59 17.48 -10.48
C VAL A 21 -10.99 17.06 -10.02
N CYS A 22 -11.61 16.08 -10.69
CA CYS A 22 -12.88 15.49 -10.26
C CYS A 22 -12.75 14.82 -8.89
N ALA A 23 -11.68 14.05 -8.69
CA ALA A 23 -11.36 13.41 -7.41
C ALA A 23 -11.15 14.46 -6.29
N LEU A 24 -10.43 15.54 -6.58
CA LEU A 24 -10.22 16.64 -5.64
C LEU A 24 -11.54 17.35 -5.30
N ASN A 25 -12.46 17.49 -6.25
CA ASN A 25 -13.78 18.07 -6.02
C ASN A 25 -14.61 17.20 -5.06
N VAL A 26 -14.65 15.88 -5.27
CA VAL A 26 -15.33 14.94 -4.36
C VAL A 26 -14.73 15.02 -2.96
N GLU A 27 -13.41 14.99 -2.86
CA GLU A 27 -12.67 15.08 -1.59
C GLU A 27 -12.98 16.38 -0.83
N THR A 28 -12.97 17.52 -1.54
CA THR A 28 -13.28 18.82 -0.94
C THR A 28 -14.75 18.90 -0.53
N THR A 29 -15.65 18.33 -1.33
CA THR A 29 -17.09 18.33 -1.04
C THR A 29 -17.41 17.51 0.21
N LEU A 30 -16.82 16.32 0.33
CA LEU A 30 -16.99 15.48 1.51
C LEU A 30 -16.31 16.07 2.74
N GLY A 31 -15.08 16.60 2.60
CA GLY A 31 -14.36 17.22 3.71
C GLY A 31 -14.99 18.52 4.23
N ALA A 32 -15.90 19.15 3.47
CA ALA A 32 -16.67 20.31 3.90
C ALA A 32 -17.96 19.96 4.67
N GLN A 33 -18.32 18.67 4.76
CA GLN A 33 -19.50 18.24 5.50
C GLN A 33 -19.23 18.23 7.01
N GLU A 34 -20.19 18.70 7.80
CA GLU A 34 -20.13 18.62 9.25
C GLU A 34 -20.15 17.15 9.70
N GLY A 35 -19.21 16.76 10.57
CA GLY A 35 -19.05 15.39 11.03
C GLY A 35 -18.09 14.54 10.18
N VAL A 36 -17.50 15.08 9.12
CA VAL A 36 -16.41 14.44 8.38
C VAL A 36 -15.07 14.98 8.87
N TYR A 37 -14.22 14.10 9.38
CA TYR A 37 -12.88 14.45 9.84
C TYR A 37 -11.86 14.45 8.71
N GLU A 38 -11.95 13.46 7.85
CA GLU A 38 -11.05 13.33 6.69
C GLU A 38 -11.75 12.59 5.54
N ALA A 39 -11.53 13.04 4.31
CA ALA A 39 -11.91 12.33 3.11
C ALA A 39 -10.70 12.21 2.17
N LYS A 40 -10.41 10.99 1.68
CA LYS A 40 -9.30 10.71 0.77
C LYS A 40 -9.81 9.97 -0.46
N VAL A 41 -9.76 10.60 -1.61
CA VAL A 41 -10.19 9.98 -2.87
C VAL A 41 -9.04 9.30 -3.57
N ASN A 42 -9.22 8.02 -3.89
CA ASN A 42 -8.36 7.28 -4.80
C ASN A 42 -8.97 7.28 -6.21
N PHE A 43 -8.46 8.15 -7.07
CA PHE A 43 -8.93 8.26 -8.45
C PHE A 43 -8.69 6.99 -9.27
N ALA A 44 -7.57 6.28 -9.04
CA ALA A 44 -7.24 5.06 -9.79
C ALA A 44 -8.12 3.87 -9.38
N GLY A 45 -8.49 3.78 -8.09
CA GLY A 45 -9.41 2.76 -7.57
C GLY A 45 -10.89 3.13 -7.69
N SER A 46 -11.20 4.39 -8.07
CA SER A 46 -12.56 4.95 -8.05
C SER A 46 -13.24 4.81 -6.68
N THR A 47 -12.48 5.02 -5.58
CA THR A 47 -12.96 4.89 -4.21
C THR A 47 -12.66 6.15 -3.39
N VAL A 48 -13.43 6.36 -2.32
CA VAL A 48 -13.15 7.37 -1.30
C VAL A 48 -13.14 6.72 0.08
N LEU A 49 -12.07 6.96 0.83
CA LEU A 49 -12.00 6.63 2.24
C LEU A 49 -12.48 7.87 3.02
N VAL A 50 -13.52 7.71 3.82
CA VAL A 50 -14.10 8.77 4.65
C VAL A 50 -13.97 8.39 6.12
N ASP A 51 -13.36 9.27 6.92
CA ASP A 51 -13.34 9.20 8.37
C ASP A 51 -14.38 10.18 8.89
N TYR A 52 -15.44 9.68 9.52
CA TYR A 52 -16.60 10.49 9.90
C TYR A 52 -17.23 10.04 11.22
N ASN A 53 -18.04 10.92 11.80
CA ASN A 53 -18.83 10.62 12.98
C ASN A 53 -20.24 10.13 12.56
N PRO A 54 -20.57 8.84 12.75
CA PRO A 54 -21.87 8.28 12.34
C PRO A 54 -23.07 8.83 13.10
N GLN A 55 -22.84 9.54 14.23
CA GLN A 55 -23.90 10.22 14.97
C GLN A 55 -24.23 11.61 14.41
N VAL A 56 -23.34 12.19 13.58
CA VAL A 56 -23.50 13.54 13.01
C VAL A 56 -23.90 13.47 11.54
N ILE A 57 -23.30 12.56 10.77
CA ILE A 57 -23.56 12.40 9.34
C ILE A 57 -23.69 10.92 8.95
N THR A 58 -24.67 10.60 8.16
CA THR A 58 -24.95 9.24 7.68
C THR A 58 -24.36 9.01 6.29
N PRO A 59 -24.08 7.76 5.87
CA PRO A 59 -23.64 7.45 4.51
C PRO A 59 -24.58 7.97 3.42
N VAL A 60 -25.88 8.00 3.66
CA VAL A 60 -26.89 8.54 2.71
C VAL A 60 -26.75 10.06 2.53
N GLU A 61 -26.35 10.78 3.58
CA GLU A 61 -26.09 12.23 3.49
C GLU A 61 -24.78 12.51 2.77
N LEU A 62 -23.76 11.69 2.98
CA LEU A 62 -22.52 11.72 2.18
C LEU A 62 -22.82 11.48 0.70
N GLN A 63 -23.69 10.52 0.37
CA GLN A 63 -24.14 10.26 -1.00
C GLN A 63 -24.78 11.50 -1.63
N LYS A 64 -25.74 12.14 -0.95
CA LYS A 64 -26.40 13.36 -1.44
C LYS A 64 -25.42 14.51 -1.68
N ALA A 65 -24.41 14.66 -0.81
CA ALA A 65 -23.39 15.68 -0.99
C ALA A 65 -22.55 15.46 -2.26
N VAL A 66 -22.19 14.20 -2.53
CA VAL A 66 -21.44 13.82 -3.74
C VAL A 66 -22.30 13.94 -5.01
N GLU A 67 -23.58 13.57 -4.96
CA GLU A 67 -24.53 13.74 -6.05
C GLU A 67 -24.74 15.21 -6.40
N ALA A 68 -24.83 16.10 -5.40
CA ALA A 68 -24.92 17.54 -5.62
C ALA A 68 -23.68 18.12 -6.33
N ALA A 69 -22.52 17.49 -6.17
CA ALA A 69 -21.29 17.83 -6.87
C ALA A 69 -21.19 17.22 -8.29
N GLY A 70 -22.20 16.42 -8.71
CA GLY A 70 -22.29 15.82 -10.04
C GLY A 70 -21.59 14.45 -10.16
N TYR A 71 -21.40 13.75 -9.05
CA TYR A 71 -20.82 12.40 -8.99
C TYR A 71 -21.78 11.47 -8.25
N GLU A 72 -21.55 10.16 -8.31
CA GLU A 72 -22.38 9.17 -7.63
C GLU A 72 -21.55 8.43 -6.58
N LEU A 73 -22.05 8.40 -5.32
CA LEU A 73 -21.46 7.62 -4.22
C LEU A 73 -22.31 6.38 -3.98
N VAL A 74 -21.70 5.21 -4.07
CA VAL A 74 -22.38 3.92 -3.81
C VAL A 74 -22.30 3.61 -2.32
N VAL A 75 -23.47 3.60 -1.65
CA VAL A 75 -23.60 3.44 -0.18
C VAL A 75 -24.03 2.02 0.21
N GLU A 76 -24.29 1.14 -0.75
CA GLU A 76 -24.69 -0.23 -0.44
C GLU A 76 -23.55 -1.00 0.26
N ASN A 77 -23.95 -1.94 1.13
CA ASN A 77 -23.03 -2.68 2.01
C ASN A 77 -21.77 -3.17 1.27
N THR A 78 -20.63 -2.64 1.67
CA THR A 78 -19.30 -2.87 1.10
C THR A 78 -18.82 -4.33 1.21
N GLU A 79 -19.61 -5.22 1.81
CA GLU A 79 -19.31 -6.65 1.93
C GLU A 79 -19.62 -7.44 0.65
N ASP A 80 -20.39 -6.87 -0.29
CA ASP A 80 -20.72 -7.50 -1.57
C ASP A 80 -19.77 -7.02 -2.68
N THR A 81 -18.54 -7.52 -2.64
CA THR A 81 -17.48 -7.21 -3.62
C THR A 81 -17.87 -7.62 -5.05
N ASP A 82 -18.76 -8.62 -5.20
CA ASP A 82 -19.29 -9.04 -6.49
C ASP A 82 -20.15 -7.92 -7.11
N HIS A 83 -20.87 -7.11 -6.31
CA HIS A 83 -21.70 -6.00 -6.79
C HIS A 83 -20.84 -4.80 -7.28
N ALA A 84 -19.82 -4.42 -6.52
CA ALA A 84 -18.89 -3.36 -6.91
C ALA A 84 -18.13 -3.70 -8.21
N ASP A 85 -17.71 -4.96 -8.37
CA ASP A 85 -17.07 -5.46 -9.59
C ASP A 85 -18.05 -5.45 -10.78
N HIS A 86 -19.32 -5.74 -10.54
CA HIS A 86 -20.38 -5.72 -11.57
C HIS A 86 -20.59 -4.29 -12.07
N LEU A 87 -20.72 -3.30 -11.18
CA LEU A 87 -20.87 -1.89 -11.53
C LEU A 87 -19.70 -1.36 -12.34
N GLN A 88 -18.47 -1.63 -11.91
CA GLN A 88 -17.26 -1.24 -12.66
C GLN A 88 -17.22 -1.87 -14.06
N ARG A 89 -17.65 -3.12 -14.18
CA ARG A 89 -17.70 -3.82 -15.45
C ARG A 89 -18.79 -3.22 -16.37
N GLU A 90 -19.92 -2.85 -15.83
CA GLU A 90 -20.99 -2.17 -16.58
C GLU A 90 -20.55 -0.80 -17.08
N GLU A 91 -19.92 0.02 -16.21
CA GLU A 91 -19.31 1.30 -16.61
C GLU A 91 -18.30 1.13 -17.76
N PHE A 92 -17.41 0.15 -17.63
CA PHE A 92 -16.43 -0.17 -18.67
C PHE A 92 -17.10 -0.56 -19.98
N LEU A 93 -18.13 -1.40 -19.95
CA LEU A 93 -18.87 -1.83 -21.14
C LEU A 93 -19.66 -0.67 -21.76
N ALA A 94 -20.25 0.21 -20.93
CA ALA A 94 -20.92 1.42 -21.39
C ALA A 94 -19.93 2.37 -22.09
N LEU A 95 -18.77 2.62 -21.47
CA LEU A 95 -17.71 3.43 -22.05
C LEU A 95 -17.19 2.82 -23.37
N LYS A 96 -17.02 1.51 -23.42
CA LYS A 96 -16.60 0.81 -24.66
C LYS A 96 -17.62 1.00 -25.77
N ARG A 97 -18.93 0.87 -25.48
CA ARG A 97 -19.99 1.09 -26.47
C ARG A 97 -20.00 2.54 -26.96
N LYS A 98 -19.91 3.52 -26.04
CA LYS A 98 -19.81 4.96 -26.37
C LYS A 98 -18.60 5.24 -27.26
N THR A 99 -17.44 4.69 -26.95
CA THR A 99 -16.18 4.90 -27.70
C THR A 99 -16.31 4.33 -29.12
N ILE A 100 -16.80 3.08 -29.26
CA ILE A 100 -16.96 2.46 -30.58
C ILE A 100 -17.94 3.26 -31.42
N GLY A 101 -19.10 3.65 -30.87
CA GLY A 101 -20.11 4.45 -31.56
C GLY A 101 -19.55 5.82 -32.02
N ALA A 102 -18.81 6.50 -31.15
CA ALA A 102 -18.17 7.76 -31.52
C ALA A 102 -17.14 7.60 -32.64
N ILE A 103 -16.30 6.57 -32.62
CA ILE A 103 -15.31 6.28 -33.66
C ILE A 103 -16.01 5.96 -34.99
N VAL A 104 -17.04 5.11 -34.97
CA VAL A 104 -17.78 4.73 -36.21
C VAL A 104 -18.39 5.93 -36.87
N LEU A 105 -18.98 6.89 -36.11
CA LEU A 105 -19.57 8.09 -36.66
C LEU A 105 -18.56 9.19 -36.98
N ALA A 106 -17.43 9.28 -36.26
CA ALA A 106 -16.38 10.23 -36.53
C ALA A 106 -15.55 9.85 -37.78
N LEU A 107 -15.48 8.55 -38.12
CA LEU A 107 -14.68 8.08 -39.28
C LEU A 107 -15.15 8.67 -40.61
N PRO A 108 -16.45 8.65 -40.98
CA PRO A 108 -16.91 9.34 -42.19
C PRO A 108 -16.62 10.84 -42.19
N VAL A 109 -16.80 11.51 -41.06
CA VAL A 109 -16.47 12.96 -40.92
C VAL A 109 -14.99 13.22 -41.17
N PHE A 110 -14.11 12.38 -40.61
CA PHE A 110 -12.68 12.45 -40.84
C PHE A 110 -12.30 12.23 -42.30
N VAL A 111 -12.86 11.19 -42.94
CA VAL A 111 -12.57 10.86 -44.32
C VAL A 111 -13.01 12.00 -45.28
N ILE A 112 -14.22 12.53 -45.07
CA ILE A 112 -14.72 13.66 -45.89
C ILE A 112 -13.85 14.91 -45.66
N GLY A 113 -13.60 15.27 -44.40
CA GLY A 113 -12.83 16.49 -44.07
C GLY A 113 -11.36 16.45 -44.52
N MET A 114 -10.74 15.27 -44.63
CA MET A 114 -9.34 15.13 -45.01
C MET A 114 -9.12 14.84 -46.51
N PHE A 115 -10.00 14.09 -47.15
CA PHE A 115 -9.75 13.59 -48.50
C PHE A 115 -10.77 14.12 -49.52
N PHE A 116 -11.93 14.62 -49.10
CA PHE A 116 -13.03 15.03 -49.95
C PHE A 116 -13.58 16.42 -49.57
N MET A 117 -12.70 17.40 -49.24
CA MET A 117 -13.11 18.73 -48.78
C MET A 117 -14.05 19.49 -49.75
N HIS A 118 -13.98 19.22 -51.05
CA HIS A 118 -14.78 19.90 -52.08
C HIS A 118 -16.01 19.02 -52.52
N MET A 119 -16.37 18.00 -51.74
CA MET A 119 -17.52 17.14 -52.06
C MET A 119 -18.83 17.98 -52.02
N PRO A 120 -19.67 17.90 -53.04
CA PRO A 120 -21.00 18.55 -52.99
C PRO A 120 -21.76 18.08 -51.75
N TYR A 121 -22.33 19.02 -51.00
CA TYR A 121 -23.02 18.78 -49.73
C TYR A 121 -22.18 18.15 -48.62
N GLY A 122 -20.83 18.07 -48.77
CA GLY A 122 -19.91 17.46 -47.79
C GLY A 122 -20.06 18.04 -46.39
N ASN A 123 -20.20 19.38 -46.27
CA ASN A 123 -20.41 20.09 -44.99
C ASN A 123 -21.72 19.63 -44.29
N TRP A 124 -22.80 19.44 -45.03
CA TRP A 124 -24.10 18.97 -44.48
C TRP A 124 -24.02 17.51 -44.03
N ILE A 125 -23.32 16.66 -44.78
CA ILE A 125 -23.06 15.27 -44.39
C ILE A 125 -22.22 15.23 -43.11
N MET A 126 -21.11 15.99 -43.05
CA MET A 126 -20.28 16.08 -41.84
C MET A 126 -21.06 16.60 -40.63
N LEU A 127 -21.92 17.63 -40.82
CA LEU A 127 -22.83 18.12 -39.78
C LEU A 127 -23.74 17.01 -39.25
N ALA A 128 -24.40 16.27 -40.17
CA ALA A 128 -25.33 15.18 -39.81
C ALA A 128 -24.69 14.07 -38.97
N PHE A 129 -23.43 13.74 -39.21
CA PHE A 129 -22.67 12.78 -38.40
C PHE A 129 -22.10 13.39 -37.13
N THR A 130 -21.69 14.67 -37.12
CA THR A 130 -21.10 15.31 -35.97
C THR A 130 -22.12 15.58 -34.86
N ILE A 131 -23.36 15.94 -35.19
CA ILE A 131 -24.42 16.16 -34.21
C ILE A 131 -24.60 14.95 -33.28
N PRO A 132 -24.78 13.71 -33.78
CA PRO A 132 -24.86 12.53 -32.91
C PRO A 132 -23.60 12.31 -32.07
N VAL A 133 -22.41 12.55 -32.64
CA VAL A 133 -21.17 12.41 -31.85
C VAL A 133 -21.16 13.35 -30.65
N MET A 134 -21.55 14.62 -30.86
CA MET A 134 -21.60 15.60 -29.78
C MET A 134 -22.77 15.37 -28.80
N ALA A 135 -24.00 15.12 -29.33
CA ALA A 135 -25.18 15.10 -28.52
C ALA A 135 -25.37 13.79 -27.70
N PHE A 136 -24.89 12.65 -28.22
CA PHE A 136 -25.04 11.36 -27.54
C PHE A 136 -23.73 10.90 -26.89
N PHE A 137 -22.63 10.87 -27.64
CA PHE A 137 -21.36 10.33 -27.15
C PHE A 137 -20.54 11.35 -26.39
N GLY A 138 -20.60 12.63 -26.77
CA GLY A 138 -19.93 13.76 -26.14
C GLY A 138 -20.73 14.46 -25.05
N ARG A 139 -22.01 14.08 -24.82
CA ARG A 139 -22.91 14.75 -23.89
C ARG A 139 -22.32 14.97 -22.51
N ASP A 140 -21.65 13.96 -21.97
CA ASP A 140 -21.10 14.00 -20.62
C ASP A 140 -20.07 15.13 -20.45
N PHE A 141 -19.28 15.45 -21.50
CA PHE A 141 -18.33 16.55 -21.46
C PHE A 141 -19.04 17.90 -21.28
N PHE A 142 -20.13 18.12 -21.97
CA PHE A 142 -20.90 19.38 -21.89
C PHE A 142 -21.64 19.50 -20.57
N VAL A 143 -22.25 18.40 -20.09
CA VAL A 143 -22.98 18.38 -18.80
C VAL A 143 -22.02 18.65 -17.65
N HIS A 144 -20.88 17.94 -17.60
CA HIS A 144 -19.88 18.12 -16.55
C HIS A 144 -19.26 19.53 -16.63
N ALA A 145 -18.96 20.03 -17.83
CA ALA A 145 -18.45 21.39 -18.00
C ALA A 145 -19.43 22.44 -17.45
N TYR A 146 -20.73 22.31 -17.74
CA TYR A 146 -21.74 23.20 -17.22
C TYR A 146 -21.85 23.18 -15.69
N MET A 147 -21.83 21.96 -15.09
CA MET A 147 -21.88 21.81 -13.65
C MET A 147 -20.64 22.45 -12.98
N GLN A 148 -19.44 22.23 -13.53
CA GLN A 148 -18.21 22.82 -13.00
C GLN A 148 -18.21 24.34 -13.11
N LEU A 149 -18.68 24.88 -14.23
CA LEU A 149 -18.77 26.32 -14.45
C LEU A 149 -19.72 26.99 -13.43
N LYS A 150 -20.85 26.34 -13.10
CA LYS A 150 -21.78 26.81 -12.08
C LYS A 150 -21.13 26.96 -10.70
N HIS A 151 -20.10 26.15 -10.42
CA HIS A 151 -19.34 26.22 -9.17
C HIS A 151 -18.03 27.05 -9.30
N GLY A 152 -17.86 27.80 -10.39
CA GLY A 152 -16.68 28.64 -10.64
C GLY A 152 -15.37 27.83 -10.81
N ARG A 153 -15.49 26.58 -11.22
CA ARG A 153 -14.36 25.64 -11.41
C ARG A 153 -14.25 25.25 -12.88
N ALA A 154 -13.07 24.81 -13.30
CA ALA A 154 -12.81 24.28 -14.63
C ALA A 154 -12.04 22.95 -14.51
N ASN A 155 -12.38 22.00 -15.36
CA ASN A 155 -11.72 20.70 -15.42
C ASN A 155 -11.40 20.30 -16.86
N MET A 156 -10.93 19.07 -17.09
CA MET A 156 -10.68 18.54 -18.43
C MET A 156 -11.93 18.58 -19.32
N ASP A 157 -13.11 18.24 -18.79
CA ASP A 157 -14.36 18.22 -19.56
C ASP A 157 -14.71 19.64 -20.05
N THR A 158 -14.38 20.67 -19.25
CA THR A 158 -14.52 22.09 -19.66
C THR A 158 -13.68 22.42 -20.88
N LEU A 159 -12.40 21.98 -20.91
CA LEU A 159 -11.51 22.22 -22.05
C LEU A 159 -12.02 21.54 -23.32
N VAL A 160 -12.48 20.30 -23.21
CA VAL A 160 -13.05 19.52 -24.32
C VAL A 160 -14.35 20.15 -24.82
N ALA A 161 -15.26 20.49 -23.90
CA ALA A 161 -16.55 21.09 -24.26
C ALA A 161 -16.37 22.45 -24.95
N VAL A 162 -15.49 23.31 -24.45
CA VAL A 162 -15.20 24.62 -25.05
C VAL A 162 -14.55 24.45 -26.43
N SER A 163 -13.51 23.62 -26.54
CA SER A 163 -12.78 23.44 -27.82
C SER A 163 -13.67 22.82 -28.91
N THR A 164 -14.39 21.75 -28.60
CA THR A 164 -15.27 21.07 -29.58
C THR A 164 -16.53 21.88 -29.88
N GLY A 165 -17.08 22.55 -28.86
CA GLY A 165 -18.25 23.44 -29.03
C GLY A 165 -17.96 24.64 -29.91
N VAL A 166 -16.82 25.30 -29.71
CA VAL A 166 -16.40 26.43 -30.55
C VAL A 166 -16.11 25.96 -31.97
N ALA A 167 -15.41 24.84 -32.17
CA ALA A 167 -15.17 24.28 -33.51
C ALA A 167 -16.47 23.96 -34.25
N PHE A 168 -17.44 23.36 -33.53
CA PHE A 168 -18.76 23.01 -34.07
C PHE A 168 -19.57 24.30 -34.46
N LEU A 169 -19.68 25.28 -33.57
CA LEU A 169 -20.42 26.52 -33.81
C LEU A 169 -19.83 27.30 -34.97
N PHE A 170 -18.51 27.40 -35.07
CA PHE A 170 -17.83 28.01 -36.18
C PHE A 170 -18.12 27.29 -37.50
N SER A 171 -18.05 25.94 -37.51
CA SER A 171 -18.35 25.15 -38.71
C SER A 171 -19.81 25.23 -39.10
N LEU A 172 -20.73 25.30 -38.14
CA LEU A 172 -22.14 25.49 -38.38
C LEU A 172 -22.42 26.83 -39.03
N PHE A 173 -21.79 27.92 -38.51
CA PHE A 173 -21.89 29.26 -39.13
C PHE A 173 -21.39 29.25 -40.56
N ASN A 174 -20.25 28.63 -40.83
CA ASN A 174 -19.65 28.59 -42.19
C ASN A 174 -20.49 27.69 -43.14
N THR A 175 -21.21 26.70 -42.64
CA THR A 175 -22.09 25.86 -43.44
C THR A 175 -23.38 26.58 -43.82
N ILE A 176 -23.95 27.39 -42.90
CA ILE A 176 -25.22 28.11 -43.13
C ILE A 176 -25.02 29.41 -43.91
N TRP A 177 -23.92 30.13 -43.60
CA TRP A 177 -23.62 31.42 -44.24
C TRP A 177 -22.22 31.45 -44.89
N PRO A 178 -21.95 30.61 -45.90
CA PRO A 178 -20.67 30.57 -46.58
C PRO A 178 -20.34 31.91 -47.33
N GLU A 179 -21.37 32.62 -47.75
CA GLU A 179 -21.28 33.91 -48.47
C GLU A 179 -20.53 34.97 -47.64
N TYR A 180 -20.58 34.91 -46.32
CA TYR A 180 -19.85 35.85 -45.46
C TYR A 180 -18.33 35.83 -45.71
N TRP A 181 -17.76 34.66 -46.04
CA TRP A 181 -16.31 34.50 -46.31
C TRP A 181 -16.05 34.66 -47.84
N THR A 182 -16.85 34.04 -48.68
CA THR A 182 -16.64 34.06 -50.13
C THR A 182 -16.75 35.48 -50.73
N SER A 183 -17.64 36.32 -50.18
CA SER A 183 -17.71 37.75 -50.56
C SER A 183 -16.46 38.55 -50.24
N ARG A 184 -15.58 38.04 -49.34
CA ARG A 184 -14.30 38.63 -48.96
C ARG A 184 -13.11 37.94 -49.62
N GLY A 185 -13.34 37.05 -50.59
CA GLY A 185 -12.30 36.26 -51.25
C GLY A 185 -11.65 35.17 -50.44
N LEU A 186 -12.32 34.78 -49.30
CA LEU A 186 -11.84 33.74 -48.44
C LEU A 186 -12.70 32.45 -48.55
N GLU A 187 -12.10 31.28 -48.34
CA GLU A 187 -12.83 30.03 -48.32
C GLU A 187 -13.50 29.81 -46.95
N ALA A 188 -14.77 29.29 -46.96
CA ALA A 188 -15.53 28.94 -45.78
C ALA A 188 -15.10 27.55 -45.23
N HIS A 189 -13.97 27.50 -44.55
CA HIS A 189 -13.49 26.25 -43.94
C HIS A 189 -14.36 25.80 -42.79
N VAL A 190 -14.62 24.47 -42.71
CA VAL A 190 -15.32 23.83 -41.59
C VAL A 190 -14.36 22.91 -40.83
N TYR A 191 -14.66 22.66 -39.54
CA TYR A 191 -13.83 21.89 -38.63
C TYR A 191 -14.69 20.85 -37.87
N TYR A 192 -15.71 20.30 -38.51
CA TYR A 192 -16.54 19.22 -37.96
C TYR A 192 -15.72 17.99 -37.64
N GLU A 193 -14.74 17.65 -38.52
CA GLU A 193 -13.82 16.56 -38.32
C GLU A 193 -12.98 16.75 -37.04
N ALA A 194 -12.55 17.96 -36.75
CA ALA A 194 -11.83 18.26 -35.53
C ALA A 194 -12.72 17.99 -34.29
N ALA A 195 -13.96 18.52 -34.28
CA ALA A 195 -14.89 18.33 -33.16
C ALA A 195 -15.21 16.85 -32.94
N ALA A 196 -15.54 16.10 -33.99
CA ALA A 196 -15.93 14.69 -33.89
C ALA A 196 -14.74 13.78 -33.50
N VAL A 197 -13.56 13.99 -34.13
CA VAL A 197 -12.36 13.17 -33.88
C VAL A 197 -11.77 13.45 -32.50
N ILE A 198 -11.79 14.69 -32.01
CA ILE A 198 -11.33 15.03 -30.66
C ILE A 198 -12.17 14.24 -29.63
N ILE A 199 -13.49 14.25 -29.74
CA ILE A 199 -14.37 13.48 -28.85
C ILE A 199 -14.06 11.98 -28.92
N ALA A 200 -13.95 11.42 -30.14
CA ALA A 200 -13.64 10.00 -30.33
C ALA A 200 -12.28 9.59 -29.74
N LEU A 201 -11.23 10.41 -29.96
CA LEU A 201 -9.89 10.14 -29.42
C LEU A 201 -9.82 10.28 -27.89
N ILE A 202 -10.53 11.24 -27.33
CA ILE A 202 -10.58 11.41 -25.87
C ILE A 202 -11.33 10.25 -25.23
N LEU A 203 -12.46 9.81 -25.82
CA LEU A 203 -13.18 8.60 -25.37
C LEU A 203 -12.31 7.33 -25.49
N LEU A 204 -11.53 7.21 -26.57
CA LEU A 204 -10.57 6.13 -26.73
C LEU A 204 -9.49 6.17 -25.65
N GLY A 205 -8.94 7.37 -25.36
CA GLY A 205 -7.99 7.56 -24.27
C GLY A 205 -8.57 7.12 -22.92
N ARG A 206 -9.82 7.53 -22.59
CA ARG A 206 -10.53 7.09 -21.38
C ARG A 206 -10.78 5.58 -21.34
N LEU A 207 -11.11 4.96 -22.47
CA LEU A 207 -11.30 3.50 -22.54
C LEU A 207 -9.99 2.75 -22.26
N LEU A 208 -8.88 3.20 -22.85
CA LEU A 208 -7.56 2.61 -22.61
C LEU A 208 -7.12 2.80 -21.16
N GLU A 209 -7.41 3.96 -20.56
CA GLU A 209 -7.20 4.26 -19.15
C GLU A 209 -8.02 3.33 -18.24
N ALA A 210 -9.33 3.19 -18.52
CA ALA A 210 -10.22 2.31 -17.74
C ALA A 210 -9.76 0.85 -17.81
N LYS A 211 -9.35 0.36 -19.00
CA LYS A 211 -8.77 -0.97 -19.18
C LYS A 211 -7.51 -1.17 -18.34
N ALA A 212 -6.69 -0.17 -18.25
CA ALA A 212 -5.45 -0.21 -17.51
C ALA A 212 -5.69 -0.16 -15.98
N LYS A 213 -6.59 0.69 -15.50
CA LYS A 213 -7.04 0.71 -14.09
C LYS A 213 -7.56 -0.66 -13.67
N PHE A 214 -8.40 -1.29 -14.49
CA PHE A 214 -8.92 -2.64 -14.23
C PHE A 214 -7.81 -3.68 -14.07
N SER A 215 -6.73 -3.55 -14.81
CA SER A 215 -5.57 -4.46 -14.73
C SER A 215 -4.67 -4.20 -13.50
N THR A 216 -4.73 -3.03 -12.86
CA THR A 216 -3.93 -2.71 -11.68
C THR A 216 -4.52 -3.28 -10.38
N SER A 217 -5.84 -3.50 -10.30
CA SER A 217 -6.52 -4.09 -9.13
C SER A 217 -6.40 -5.62 -9.07
N THR A 218 -5.70 -6.26 -10.01
CA THR A 218 -5.61 -7.72 -10.11
C THR A 218 -4.97 -8.39 -8.89
N ALA A 219 -4.03 -7.72 -8.20
CA ALA A 219 -3.37 -8.28 -7.01
C ALA A 219 -4.36 -8.48 -5.85
N ILE A 220 -5.20 -7.47 -5.56
CA ILE A 220 -6.25 -7.62 -4.53
C ILE A 220 -7.24 -8.70 -4.93
N LYS A 221 -7.69 -8.72 -6.20
CA LYS A 221 -8.62 -9.74 -6.69
C LYS A 221 -8.06 -11.16 -6.56
N LYS A 222 -6.75 -11.35 -6.72
CA LYS A 222 -6.10 -12.63 -6.46
C LYS A 222 -6.17 -13.01 -4.98
N LEU A 223 -5.90 -12.08 -4.07
CA LEU A 223 -6.00 -12.31 -2.62
C LEU A 223 -7.44 -12.63 -2.21
N MET A 224 -8.43 -11.87 -2.70
CA MET A 224 -9.86 -12.14 -2.45
C MET A 224 -10.30 -13.50 -3.03
N GLY A 225 -9.75 -13.89 -4.16
CA GLY A 225 -10.01 -15.19 -4.79
C GLY A 225 -9.43 -16.39 -4.01
N LEU A 226 -8.65 -16.17 -2.94
CA LEU A 226 -8.18 -17.25 -2.06
C LEU A 226 -9.28 -17.76 -1.12
N GLN A 227 -10.28 -16.96 -0.80
CA GLN A 227 -11.38 -17.35 0.07
C GLN A 227 -12.41 -18.18 -0.71
N PRO A 228 -12.80 -19.39 -0.25
CA PRO A 228 -13.86 -20.17 -0.89
C PRO A 228 -15.23 -19.53 -0.64
N LYS A 229 -16.20 -19.79 -1.52
CA LYS A 229 -17.57 -19.25 -1.37
C LYS A 229 -18.44 -20.12 -0.42
N THR A 230 -18.15 -21.41 -0.35
CA THR A 230 -18.85 -22.40 0.50
C THR A 230 -17.87 -23.19 1.33
N VAL A 231 -18.32 -23.77 2.40
CA VAL A 231 -17.53 -24.58 3.36
C VAL A 231 -18.37 -25.72 3.90
N THR A 232 -17.71 -26.84 4.26
CA THR A 232 -18.35 -27.99 4.90
C THR A 232 -18.33 -27.83 6.42
N LYS A 233 -19.50 -27.61 7.03
CA LYS A 233 -19.71 -27.48 8.47
C LYS A 233 -20.21 -28.81 9.05
N ILE A 234 -19.74 -29.18 10.25
CA ILE A 234 -20.26 -30.33 11.02
C ILE A 234 -21.36 -29.80 11.93
N LEU A 235 -22.54 -30.38 11.79
CA LEU A 235 -23.69 -30.09 12.65
C LEU A 235 -23.60 -30.87 13.99
N ALA A 236 -24.44 -30.49 14.96
CA ALA A 236 -24.46 -31.09 16.29
C ALA A 236 -24.80 -32.62 16.28
N ASP A 237 -25.45 -33.07 15.22
CA ASP A 237 -25.77 -34.51 15.00
C ASP A 237 -24.62 -35.28 14.33
N GLY A 238 -23.50 -34.60 13.98
CA GLY A 238 -22.35 -35.16 13.30
C GLY A 238 -22.47 -35.26 11.78
N SER A 239 -23.56 -34.77 11.19
CA SER A 239 -23.73 -34.68 9.73
C SER A 239 -22.90 -33.52 9.14
N GLU A 240 -22.46 -33.67 7.87
CA GLU A 240 -21.77 -32.62 7.09
C GLU A 240 -22.80 -31.88 6.26
N GLU A 241 -22.75 -30.54 6.34
CA GLU A 241 -23.57 -29.65 5.52
C GLU A 241 -22.68 -28.60 4.82
N GLU A 242 -22.93 -28.38 3.53
CA GLU A 242 -22.26 -27.32 2.80
C GLU A 242 -23.04 -26.00 2.97
N VAL A 243 -22.39 -25.02 3.63
CA VAL A 243 -22.97 -23.71 3.93
C VAL A 243 -22.17 -22.58 3.28
N PRO A 244 -22.79 -21.43 2.97
CA PRO A 244 -22.06 -20.24 2.56
C PRO A 244 -21.09 -19.78 3.66
N ILE A 245 -19.87 -19.33 3.29
CA ILE A 245 -18.84 -18.91 4.26
C ILE A 245 -19.34 -17.80 5.22
N ARG A 246 -20.27 -16.95 4.79
CA ARG A 246 -20.85 -15.88 5.61
C ARG A 246 -21.73 -16.38 6.77
N GLU A 247 -22.12 -17.63 6.75
CA GLU A 247 -22.95 -18.26 7.77
C GLU A 247 -22.12 -19.01 8.82
N VAL A 248 -20.79 -18.98 8.69
CA VAL A 248 -19.87 -19.58 9.67
C VAL A 248 -19.70 -18.64 10.85
N GLU A 249 -19.88 -19.21 12.07
CA GLU A 249 -19.72 -18.51 13.33
C GLU A 249 -18.49 -19.01 14.10
N VAL A 250 -17.99 -18.18 15.02
CA VAL A 250 -16.90 -18.58 15.92
C VAL A 250 -17.33 -19.77 16.77
N GLY A 251 -16.51 -20.81 16.81
CA GLY A 251 -16.79 -22.06 17.50
C GLY A 251 -17.30 -23.18 16.59
N ASP A 252 -17.70 -22.90 15.36
CA ASP A 252 -18.12 -23.92 14.41
C ASP A 252 -16.98 -24.88 14.06
N VAL A 253 -17.32 -26.17 13.89
CA VAL A 253 -16.38 -27.19 13.46
C VAL A 253 -16.52 -27.39 11.95
N LEU A 254 -15.41 -27.21 11.24
CA LEU A 254 -15.35 -27.25 9.78
C LEU A 254 -14.44 -28.41 9.32
N VAL A 255 -14.74 -28.95 8.14
CA VAL A 255 -13.92 -29.99 7.49
C VAL A 255 -13.25 -29.40 6.26
N VAL A 256 -11.95 -29.71 6.10
CA VAL A 256 -11.19 -29.36 4.88
C VAL A 256 -10.62 -30.62 4.27
N LYS A 257 -10.95 -30.87 3.01
CA LYS A 257 -10.51 -32.02 2.22
C LYS A 257 -9.24 -31.68 1.41
N PRO A 258 -8.50 -32.68 0.91
CA PRO A 258 -7.32 -32.43 0.08
C PRO A 258 -7.65 -31.57 -1.15
N GLY A 259 -6.81 -30.56 -1.41
CA GLY A 259 -6.98 -29.61 -2.50
C GLY A 259 -7.94 -28.44 -2.21
N GLU A 260 -8.63 -28.44 -1.07
CA GLU A 260 -9.53 -27.37 -0.67
C GLU A 260 -8.76 -26.21 0.00
N LYS A 261 -9.33 -25.03 -0.10
CA LYS A 261 -8.85 -23.84 0.61
C LYS A 261 -9.46 -23.78 2.00
N ILE A 262 -8.66 -23.39 2.99
CA ILE A 262 -9.13 -23.18 4.35
C ILE A 262 -9.98 -21.89 4.37
N PRO A 263 -11.23 -21.97 4.85
CA PRO A 263 -12.20 -20.87 4.70
C PRO A 263 -12.00 -19.72 5.70
N VAL A 264 -11.67 -20.05 6.97
CA VAL A 264 -11.54 -19.12 8.10
C VAL A 264 -10.36 -19.51 8.97
N ASP A 265 -9.93 -18.63 9.88
CA ASP A 265 -8.85 -18.95 10.82
C ASP A 265 -9.39 -19.83 11.97
N GLY A 266 -8.58 -20.77 12.47
CA GLY A 266 -8.97 -21.64 13.57
C GLY A 266 -7.88 -22.58 14.03
N GLU A 267 -8.25 -23.53 14.88
CA GLU A 267 -7.36 -24.51 15.49
C GLU A 267 -7.78 -25.95 15.11
N VAL A 268 -6.82 -26.77 14.68
CA VAL A 268 -7.06 -28.18 14.33
C VAL A 268 -7.53 -28.97 15.55
N THR A 269 -8.71 -29.58 15.43
CA THR A 269 -9.29 -30.41 16.50
C THR A 269 -9.06 -31.89 16.28
N GLU A 270 -9.07 -32.33 15.02
CA GLU A 270 -8.98 -33.76 14.64
C GLU A 270 -8.31 -33.93 13.27
N GLY A 271 -7.53 -35.00 13.12
CA GLY A 271 -6.81 -35.30 11.88
C GLY A 271 -5.45 -34.65 11.80
N SER A 272 -4.79 -34.81 10.65
CA SER A 272 -3.52 -34.15 10.32
C SER A 272 -3.39 -33.99 8.81
N SER A 273 -2.68 -32.93 8.38
CA SER A 273 -2.41 -32.68 6.98
C SER A 273 -1.16 -31.82 6.76
N PHE A 274 -0.75 -31.70 5.52
CA PHE A 274 0.22 -30.70 5.07
C PHE A 274 -0.54 -29.55 4.39
N VAL A 275 -0.28 -28.32 4.84
CA VAL A 275 -0.94 -27.10 4.34
C VAL A 275 0.08 -26.19 3.70
N ASP A 276 -0.18 -25.79 2.46
CA ASP A 276 0.58 -24.74 1.78
C ASP A 276 0.14 -23.38 2.32
N GLU A 277 0.99 -22.79 3.13
CA GLU A 277 0.81 -21.45 3.71
C GLU A 277 1.60 -20.38 2.95
N SER A 278 2.18 -20.67 1.80
CA SER A 278 3.09 -19.78 1.06
C SER A 278 2.50 -18.42 0.73
N MET A 279 1.19 -18.36 0.50
CA MET A 279 0.47 -17.10 0.21
C MET A 279 0.41 -16.16 1.42
N ILE A 280 0.51 -16.69 2.64
CA ILE A 280 0.50 -15.92 3.89
C ILE A 280 1.91 -15.81 4.45
N THR A 281 2.65 -16.92 4.58
CA THR A 281 3.98 -16.94 5.23
C THR A 281 5.14 -16.65 4.26
N GLY A 282 4.95 -16.86 2.97
CA GLY A 282 5.99 -16.79 1.94
C GLY A 282 6.92 -18.01 1.90
N GLU A 283 6.72 -18.98 2.77
CA GLU A 283 7.51 -20.19 2.80
C GLU A 283 6.90 -21.24 1.86
N SER A 284 7.70 -21.71 0.87
CA SER A 284 7.22 -22.63 -0.15
C SER A 284 7.10 -24.09 0.31
N ILE A 285 7.50 -24.39 1.55
CA ILE A 285 7.45 -25.75 2.10
C ILE A 285 6.13 -25.89 2.86
N PRO A 286 5.27 -26.88 2.50
CA PRO A 286 4.05 -27.14 3.21
C PRO A 286 4.31 -27.46 4.68
N VAL A 287 3.49 -26.90 5.57
CA VAL A 287 3.61 -27.06 7.01
C VAL A 287 2.69 -28.18 7.47
N GLU A 288 3.24 -29.13 8.25
CA GLU A 288 2.42 -30.16 8.88
C GLU A 288 1.49 -29.55 9.93
N LYS A 289 0.20 -29.84 9.85
CA LYS A 289 -0.84 -29.41 10.81
C LYS A 289 -1.39 -30.62 11.54
N VAL A 290 -1.21 -30.59 12.85
CA VAL A 290 -1.72 -31.62 13.79
C VAL A 290 -2.64 -30.95 14.81
N LYS A 291 -3.35 -31.73 15.59
CA LYS A 291 -4.25 -31.25 16.66
C LYS A 291 -3.59 -30.16 17.52
N GLY A 292 -4.30 -29.08 17.77
CA GLY A 292 -3.84 -27.92 18.56
C GLY A 292 -3.03 -26.91 17.77
N GLN A 293 -2.82 -27.10 16.46
CA GLN A 293 -2.10 -26.13 15.63
C GLN A 293 -3.04 -25.20 14.90
N PRO A 294 -2.65 -23.91 14.73
CA PRO A 294 -3.46 -22.93 14.02
C PRO A 294 -3.45 -23.15 12.51
N VAL A 295 -4.58 -22.85 11.87
CA VAL A 295 -4.76 -22.80 10.42
C VAL A 295 -5.33 -21.45 10.02
N TYR A 296 -5.02 -21.01 8.80
CA TYR A 296 -5.32 -19.66 8.32
C TYR A 296 -6.15 -19.66 7.05
N ALA A 297 -7.11 -18.73 6.96
CA ALA A 297 -7.95 -18.54 5.80
C ALA A 297 -7.13 -18.32 4.52
N GLY A 298 -7.56 -18.93 3.40
CA GLY A 298 -6.92 -18.78 2.10
C GLY A 298 -5.71 -19.67 1.83
N THR A 299 -5.21 -20.43 2.83
CA THR A 299 -4.18 -21.45 2.65
C THR A 299 -4.77 -22.72 2.04
N ILE A 300 -3.94 -23.57 1.43
CA ILE A 300 -4.41 -24.74 0.66
C ILE A 300 -4.03 -26.02 1.38
N ASN A 301 -5.01 -26.87 1.64
CA ASN A 301 -4.78 -28.20 2.17
C ASN A 301 -4.26 -29.13 1.06
N GLU A 302 -3.05 -29.68 1.20
CA GLU A 302 -2.45 -30.52 0.16
C GLU A 302 -2.80 -32.02 0.30
N LYS A 303 -2.64 -32.57 1.52
CA LYS A 303 -2.74 -34.01 1.76
C LYS A 303 -3.49 -34.26 3.06
N GLY A 304 -4.33 -35.29 3.06
CA GLY A 304 -5.11 -35.60 4.24
C GLY A 304 -6.38 -34.75 4.37
N SER A 305 -7.21 -35.09 5.34
CA SER A 305 -8.39 -34.33 5.73
C SER A 305 -8.32 -34.09 7.23
N PHE A 306 -8.70 -32.90 7.65
CA PHE A 306 -8.73 -32.55 9.06
C PHE A 306 -9.97 -31.73 9.40
N ARG A 307 -10.31 -31.73 10.68
CA ARG A 307 -11.36 -30.89 11.26
C ARG A 307 -10.70 -29.81 12.09
N PHE A 308 -11.25 -28.62 12.04
CA PHE A 308 -10.78 -27.50 12.83
C PHE A 308 -11.94 -26.67 13.36
N ARG A 309 -11.75 -26.04 14.50
CA ARG A 309 -12.71 -25.11 15.09
C ARG A 309 -12.40 -23.70 14.60
N ALA A 310 -13.42 -22.99 14.14
CA ALA A 310 -13.30 -21.60 13.73
C ALA A 310 -13.06 -20.68 14.95
N ASP A 311 -11.97 -19.92 14.95
CA ASP A 311 -11.62 -18.96 16.00
C ASP A 311 -11.83 -17.52 15.56
N LYS A 312 -11.55 -17.19 14.27
CA LYS A 312 -11.80 -15.88 13.67
C LYS A 312 -12.53 -16.05 12.34
N VAL A 313 -13.60 -15.30 12.13
CA VAL A 313 -14.47 -15.39 10.96
C VAL A 313 -14.64 -14.03 10.27
N GLY A 314 -15.07 -14.03 9.02
CA GLY A 314 -15.38 -12.80 8.28
C GLY A 314 -14.21 -11.82 8.21
N GLY A 315 -14.45 -10.57 8.60
CA GLY A 315 -13.46 -9.47 8.57
C GLY A 315 -12.31 -9.60 9.57
N GLU A 316 -12.38 -10.53 10.54
CA GLU A 316 -11.36 -10.72 11.59
C GLU A 316 -10.25 -11.70 11.20
N THR A 317 -10.39 -12.43 10.08
CA THR A 317 -9.37 -13.36 9.61
C THR A 317 -8.09 -12.63 9.19
N VAL A 318 -6.95 -13.32 9.27
CA VAL A 318 -5.64 -12.80 8.83
C VAL A 318 -5.70 -12.36 7.37
N LEU A 319 -6.32 -13.17 6.50
CA LEU A 319 -6.49 -12.84 5.08
C LEU A 319 -7.33 -11.57 4.88
N ALA A 320 -8.45 -11.43 5.61
CA ALA A 320 -9.30 -10.24 5.54
C ALA A 320 -8.56 -8.98 6.01
N ASN A 321 -7.75 -9.08 7.08
CA ASN A 321 -6.90 -7.99 7.55
C ASN A 321 -5.85 -7.60 6.50
N ILE A 322 -5.20 -8.56 5.83
CA ILE A 322 -4.25 -8.30 4.74
C ILE A 322 -4.95 -7.54 3.60
N ILE A 323 -6.13 -8.01 3.16
CA ILE A 323 -6.91 -7.37 2.10
C ILE A 323 -7.26 -5.93 2.50
N ARG A 324 -7.74 -5.71 3.73
CA ARG A 324 -8.06 -4.39 4.26
C ARG A 324 -6.86 -3.45 4.27
N MET A 325 -5.70 -3.90 4.77
CA MET A 325 -4.47 -3.10 4.76
C MET A 325 -4.06 -2.69 3.35
N VAL A 326 -4.16 -3.59 2.38
CA VAL A 326 -3.83 -3.29 0.97
C VAL A 326 -4.83 -2.30 0.36
N GLN A 327 -6.12 -2.40 0.69
CA GLN A 327 -7.16 -1.46 0.24
C GLN A 327 -6.95 -0.06 0.83
N GLU A 328 -6.70 0.04 2.14
CA GLU A 328 -6.40 1.30 2.83
C GLU A 328 -5.14 1.96 2.25
N ALA A 329 -4.08 1.17 2.04
CA ALA A 329 -2.85 1.65 1.43
C ALA A 329 -3.07 2.20 0.02
N GLN A 330 -3.86 1.51 -0.79
CA GLN A 330 -4.20 1.98 -2.14
C GLN A 330 -5.09 3.23 -2.12
N GLY A 331 -5.89 3.43 -1.07
CA GLY A 331 -6.70 4.62 -0.85
C GLY A 331 -5.91 5.84 -0.37
N SER A 332 -4.69 5.64 0.15
CA SER A 332 -3.87 6.70 0.70
C SER A 332 -3.18 7.54 -0.39
N LYS A 333 -2.85 8.81 -0.07
CA LYS A 333 -2.17 9.73 -0.98
C LYS A 333 -0.72 9.96 -0.56
N ALA A 334 0.21 9.73 -1.47
CA ALA A 334 1.60 10.10 -1.27
C ALA A 334 1.80 11.64 -1.26
N PRO A 335 2.83 12.16 -0.56
CA PRO A 335 3.15 13.59 -0.58
C PRO A 335 3.32 14.17 -1.98
N VAL A 336 3.97 13.44 -2.89
CA VAL A 336 4.12 13.86 -4.28
C VAL A 336 2.78 13.96 -5.01
N GLN A 337 1.79 13.14 -4.68
CA GLN A 337 0.45 13.23 -5.28
C GLN A 337 -0.28 14.49 -4.84
N LYS A 338 -0.21 14.87 -3.56
CA LYS A 338 -0.78 16.12 -3.06
C LYS A 338 -0.23 17.34 -3.79
N LEU A 339 1.08 17.34 -4.09
CA LEU A 339 1.73 18.40 -4.88
C LEU A 339 1.19 18.43 -6.32
N VAL A 340 1.08 17.29 -6.97
CA VAL A 340 0.58 17.13 -8.34
C VAL A 340 -0.87 17.59 -8.45
N ASP A 341 -1.73 17.23 -7.49
CA ASP A 341 -3.14 17.63 -7.45
C ASP A 341 -3.26 19.18 -7.34
N ARG A 342 -2.42 19.82 -6.52
CA ARG A 342 -2.36 21.29 -6.42
C ARG A 342 -1.94 21.94 -7.73
N ILE A 343 -0.92 21.42 -8.38
CA ILE A 343 -0.44 21.92 -9.70
C ILE A 343 -1.56 21.78 -10.73
N ALA A 344 -2.25 20.63 -10.77
CA ALA A 344 -3.34 20.39 -11.71
C ALA A 344 -4.49 21.39 -11.54
N GLY A 345 -4.82 21.76 -10.31
CA GLY A 345 -5.87 22.76 -10.02
C GLY A 345 -5.55 24.17 -10.56
N ILE A 346 -4.26 24.54 -10.62
CA ILE A 346 -3.81 25.84 -11.15
C ILE A 346 -3.63 25.78 -12.67
N PHE A 347 -3.25 24.63 -13.19
CA PHE A 347 -2.85 24.44 -14.58
C PHE A 347 -3.98 24.75 -15.57
N VAL A 348 -5.21 24.26 -15.33
CA VAL A 348 -6.34 24.47 -16.24
C VAL A 348 -6.69 25.95 -16.42
N PRO A 349 -6.88 26.76 -15.37
CA PRO A 349 -7.08 28.21 -15.53
C PRO A 349 -5.95 28.92 -16.27
N VAL A 350 -4.69 28.54 -15.99
CA VAL A 350 -3.53 29.17 -16.70
C VAL A 350 -3.57 28.85 -18.19
N VAL A 351 -3.86 27.62 -18.56
CA VAL A 351 -3.97 27.22 -19.96
C VAL A 351 -5.12 27.93 -20.68
N MET A 352 -6.27 28.09 -20.02
CA MET A 352 -7.36 28.89 -20.58
C MET A 352 -6.90 30.36 -20.86
N GLY A 353 -6.14 30.93 -19.94
CA GLY A 353 -5.50 32.25 -20.16
C GLY A 353 -4.55 32.27 -21.36
N ILE A 354 -3.70 31.24 -21.48
CA ILE A 354 -2.79 31.10 -22.64
C ILE A 354 -3.57 30.98 -23.94
N ALA A 355 -4.65 30.23 -23.98
CA ALA A 355 -5.49 30.09 -25.17
C ALA A 355 -6.12 31.41 -25.57
N VAL A 356 -6.60 32.23 -24.62
CA VAL A 356 -7.14 33.58 -24.88
C VAL A 356 -6.04 34.49 -25.38
N ILE A 357 -4.87 34.47 -24.77
CA ILE A 357 -3.71 35.28 -25.24
C ILE A 357 -3.32 34.88 -26.67
N THR A 358 -3.25 33.56 -26.93
CA THR A 358 -2.96 33.02 -28.27
C THR A 358 -3.98 33.53 -29.29
N PHE A 359 -5.28 33.49 -28.93
CA PHE A 359 -6.32 34.05 -29.79
C PHE A 359 -6.09 35.52 -30.12
N ILE A 360 -5.86 36.34 -29.10
CA ILE A 360 -5.63 37.79 -29.29
C ILE A 360 -4.39 38.06 -30.14
N VAL A 361 -3.29 37.34 -29.88
CA VAL A 361 -2.05 37.52 -30.64
C VAL A 361 -2.27 37.21 -32.13
N TRP A 362 -2.93 36.09 -32.45
CA TRP A 362 -3.23 35.70 -33.81
C TRP A 362 -4.20 36.66 -34.51
N MET A 363 -5.17 37.25 -33.77
CA MET A 363 -6.04 38.30 -34.30
C MET A 363 -5.29 39.53 -34.71
N LEU A 364 -4.15 39.83 -34.04
CA LEU A 364 -3.33 41.02 -34.34
C LEU A 364 -2.31 40.81 -35.47
N ILE A 365 -1.75 39.57 -35.59
CA ILE A 365 -0.65 39.29 -36.50
C ILE A 365 -1.00 38.32 -37.65
N GLY A 366 -2.19 37.71 -37.65
CA GLY A 366 -2.54 36.57 -38.52
C GLY A 366 -2.93 36.94 -39.96
N GLY A 367 -2.90 38.21 -40.34
CA GLY A 367 -3.21 38.69 -41.71
C GLY A 367 -4.66 38.40 -42.12
N ASP A 368 -4.88 38.04 -43.38
CA ASP A 368 -6.22 37.79 -43.94
C ASP A 368 -6.94 36.57 -43.28
N LEU A 369 -6.18 35.62 -42.77
CA LEU A 369 -6.69 34.42 -42.09
C LEU A 369 -6.60 34.53 -40.55
N ALA A 370 -6.45 35.75 -39.99
CA ALA A 370 -6.22 36.00 -38.57
C ALA A 370 -7.22 35.28 -37.67
N PHE A 371 -8.53 35.35 -37.99
CA PHE A 371 -9.58 34.73 -37.19
C PHE A 371 -9.50 33.18 -37.23
N THR A 372 -9.26 32.60 -38.41
CA THR A 372 -9.12 31.15 -38.58
C THR A 372 -7.90 30.62 -37.82
N HIS A 373 -6.74 31.27 -37.94
CA HIS A 373 -5.53 30.91 -37.22
C HIS A 373 -5.70 31.08 -35.71
N ALA A 374 -6.32 32.19 -35.25
CA ALA A 374 -6.60 32.46 -33.85
C ALA A 374 -7.48 31.36 -33.24
N LEU A 375 -8.54 30.95 -33.95
CA LEU A 375 -9.46 29.93 -33.50
C LEU A 375 -8.79 28.58 -33.43
N LEU A 376 -8.12 28.13 -34.50
CA LEU A 376 -7.46 26.80 -34.56
C LEU A 376 -6.36 26.69 -33.54
N THR A 377 -5.47 27.67 -33.40
CA THR A 377 -4.38 27.63 -32.45
C THR A 377 -4.89 27.60 -31.01
N SER A 378 -5.91 28.41 -30.69
CA SER A 378 -6.54 28.42 -29.36
C SER A 378 -7.22 27.08 -29.03
N ILE A 379 -7.98 26.51 -29.95
CA ILE A 379 -8.57 25.17 -29.80
C ILE A 379 -7.45 24.15 -29.57
N THR A 380 -6.38 24.19 -30.38
CA THR A 380 -5.26 23.27 -30.28
C THR A 380 -4.56 23.36 -28.92
N VAL A 381 -4.35 24.62 -28.42
CA VAL A 381 -3.81 24.85 -27.07
C VAL A 381 -4.70 24.22 -26.00
N LEU A 382 -6.02 24.42 -26.06
CA LEU A 382 -6.95 23.84 -25.09
C LEU A 382 -6.95 22.31 -25.12
N VAL A 383 -6.83 21.71 -26.30
CA VAL A 383 -6.81 20.24 -26.46
C VAL A 383 -5.49 19.64 -25.99
N ILE A 384 -4.34 20.18 -26.42
CA ILE A 384 -3.01 19.63 -26.08
C ILE A 384 -2.69 19.77 -24.60
N ALA A 385 -3.26 20.78 -23.95
CA ALA A 385 -3.01 21.04 -22.55
C ALA A 385 -3.83 20.20 -21.57
N CYS A 386 -4.61 19.22 -22.05
CA CYS A 386 -5.31 18.29 -21.16
C CYS A 386 -4.32 17.55 -20.23
N PRO A 387 -4.37 17.71 -18.90
CA PRO A 387 -3.47 17.02 -18.00
C PRO A 387 -3.94 15.57 -17.71
N CYS A 388 -4.42 14.84 -18.74
CA CYS A 388 -5.06 13.54 -18.59
C CYS A 388 -4.15 12.52 -17.92
N ALA A 389 -2.88 12.45 -18.33
CA ALA A 389 -1.89 11.52 -17.77
C ALA A 389 -1.44 11.89 -16.35
N LEU A 390 -1.50 13.18 -15.97
CA LEU A 390 -0.99 13.67 -14.70
C LEU A 390 -1.73 13.07 -13.50
N GLY A 391 -3.06 12.95 -13.58
CA GLY A 391 -3.89 12.38 -12.55
C GLY A 391 -3.67 10.88 -12.31
N LEU A 392 -3.09 10.18 -13.29
CA LEU A 392 -2.78 8.75 -13.20
C LEU A 392 -1.32 8.46 -12.85
N ALA A 393 -0.43 9.42 -13.03
CA ALA A 393 1.01 9.23 -12.95
C ALA A 393 1.47 8.62 -11.61
N THR A 394 0.92 9.10 -10.51
CA THR A 394 1.26 8.65 -9.16
C THR A 394 0.38 7.49 -8.70
N PRO A 395 -0.97 7.57 -8.75
CA PRO A 395 -1.81 6.52 -8.18
C PRO A 395 -1.62 5.15 -8.84
N THR A 396 -1.47 5.09 -10.17
CA THR A 396 -1.29 3.79 -10.85
C THR A 396 0.02 3.12 -10.47
N ALA A 397 1.12 3.87 -10.33
CA ALA A 397 2.39 3.32 -9.91
C ALA A 397 2.34 2.82 -8.45
N ILE A 398 1.69 3.58 -7.55
CA ILE A 398 1.48 3.20 -6.15
C ILE A 398 0.64 1.93 -6.06
N MET A 399 -0.51 1.86 -6.75
CA MET A 399 -1.38 0.68 -6.74
C MET A 399 -0.64 -0.58 -7.20
N VAL A 400 0.14 -0.46 -8.30
CA VAL A 400 0.94 -1.59 -8.79
C VAL A 400 2.05 -1.95 -7.82
N GLY A 401 2.72 -0.96 -7.21
CA GLY A 401 3.77 -1.17 -6.22
C GLY A 401 3.27 -1.87 -4.96
N ILE A 402 2.18 -1.35 -4.35
CA ILE A 402 1.55 -1.94 -3.16
C ILE A 402 1.05 -3.35 -3.47
N GLY A 403 0.37 -3.54 -4.62
CA GLY A 403 -0.11 -4.86 -5.03
C GLY A 403 1.02 -5.87 -5.21
N LYS A 404 2.12 -5.47 -5.83
CA LYS A 404 3.31 -6.31 -5.95
C LYS A 404 3.97 -6.59 -4.60
N GLY A 405 3.97 -5.61 -3.68
CA GLY A 405 4.44 -5.79 -2.32
C GLY A 405 3.66 -6.90 -1.62
N ALA A 406 2.34 -6.85 -1.67
CA ALA A 406 1.46 -7.86 -1.07
C ALA A 406 1.68 -9.27 -1.67
N GLU A 407 1.89 -9.39 -2.98
CA GLU A 407 2.26 -10.67 -3.63
C GLU A 407 3.61 -11.23 -3.14
N HIS A 408 4.46 -10.39 -2.53
CA HIS A 408 5.77 -10.77 -1.98
C HIS A 408 5.86 -10.64 -0.45
N ASN A 409 4.72 -10.72 0.25
CA ASN A 409 4.62 -10.66 1.70
C ASN A 409 5.13 -9.35 2.33
N ILE A 410 5.08 -8.25 1.55
CA ILE A 410 5.40 -6.90 1.98
C ILE A 410 4.10 -6.10 2.02
N LEU A 411 3.51 -5.93 3.20
CA LEU A 411 2.32 -5.13 3.40
C LEU A 411 2.73 -3.70 3.73
N ILE A 412 2.29 -2.76 2.92
CA ILE A 412 2.58 -1.33 3.08
C ILE A 412 1.28 -0.67 3.49
N LYS A 413 1.26 0.04 4.61
CA LYS A 413 0.05 0.63 5.20
C LYS A 413 -0.43 1.88 4.47
N ASP A 414 0.49 2.63 3.85
CA ASP A 414 0.15 3.85 3.13
C ASP A 414 1.19 4.21 2.05
N ALA A 415 0.78 5.08 1.12
CA ALA A 415 1.61 5.54 0.03
C ALA A 415 2.78 6.43 0.48
N GLU A 416 2.64 7.12 1.61
CA GLU A 416 3.70 7.94 2.19
C GLU A 416 4.86 7.07 2.67
N SER A 417 4.57 5.98 3.36
CA SER A 417 5.57 4.99 3.80
C SER A 417 6.34 4.39 2.61
N LEU A 418 5.65 4.11 1.50
CA LEU A 418 6.29 3.67 0.27
C LEU A 418 7.25 4.73 -0.30
N GLU A 419 6.88 6.02 -0.23
CA GLU A 419 7.74 7.12 -0.69
C GLU A 419 8.91 7.36 0.27
N LEU A 420 8.68 7.32 1.60
CA LEU A 420 9.71 7.50 2.61
C LEU A 420 10.76 6.39 2.58
N MET A 421 10.34 5.14 2.37
CA MET A 421 11.25 3.99 2.27
C MET A 421 12.27 4.15 1.12
N TYR A 422 11.94 4.90 0.06
CA TYR A 422 12.89 5.26 -1.00
C TYR A 422 14.07 6.09 -0.47
N ARG A 423 13.86 6.88 0.59
CA ARG A 423 14.85 7.81 1.15
C ARG A 423 15.66 7.21 2.30
N VAL A 424 15.28 6.03 2.77
CA VAL A 424 15.94 5.36 3.90
C VAL A 424 17.42 5.20 3.60
N ASN A 425 18.26 5.71 4.49
CA ASN A 425 19.72 5.60 4.46
C ASN A 425 20.32 5.01 5.74
N ALA A 426 19.49 4.80 6.78
CA ALA A 426 19.85 4.12 8.01
C ALA A 426 18.76 3.12 8.41
N ILE A 427 19.15 1.92 8.80
CA ILE A 427 18.26 0.88 9.32
C ILE A 427 18.71 0.48 10.71
N VAL A 428 17.78 0.52 11.65
CA VAL A 428 17.98 0.06 13.03
C VAL A 428 17.27 -1.28 13.17
N LEU A 429 18.01 -2.33 13.49
CA LEU A 429 17.50 -3.68 13.71
C LEU A 429 17.50 -3.99 15.20
N ASP A 430 16.38 -4.45 15.74
CA ASP A 430 16.41 -5.14 17.03
C ASP A 430 17.13 -6.48 16.88
N LYS A 431 17.77 -6.97 17.94
CA LYS A 431 18.44 -8.27 17.92
C LYS A 431 17.41 -9.41 17.99
N THR A 432 16.61 -9.43 19.06
CA THR A 432 15.80 -10.57 19.46
C THR A 432 14.55 -10.69 18.56
N GLY A 433 14.32 -11.89 17.97
CA GLY A 433 13.18 -12.09 17.06
C GLY A 433 13.34 -11.44 15.68
N THR A 434 14.26 -10.46 15.53
CA THR A 434 14.56 -9.79 14.25
C THR A 434 15.80 -10.40 13.59
N ILE A 435 16.99 -10.18 14.14
CA ILE A 435 18.25 -10.79 13.64
C ILE A 435 18.31 -12.28 14.00
N THR A 436 17.76 -12.63 15.16
CA THR A 436 17.69 -14.00 15.69
C THR A 436 16.29 -14.59 15.56
N GLU A 437 16.15 -15.89 15.81
CA GLU A 437 14.88 -16.60 15.69
C GLU A 437 13.86 -16.22 16.78
N GLY A 438 14.29 -15.54 17.86
CA GLY A 438 13.45 -15.19 19.00
C GLY A 438 13.06 -16.42 19.85
N LYS A 439 13.81 -17.50 19.73
CA LYS A 439 13.62 -18.76 20.47
C LYS A 439 14.92 -19.12 21.19
N PRO A 440 15.19 -18.49 22.34
CA PRO A 440 16.38 -18.81 23.12
C PRO A 440 16.35 -20.27 23.56
N VAL A 441 17.49 -20.94 23.47
CA VAL A 441 17.67 -22.32 23.92
C VAL A 441 18.88 -22.42 24.84
N VAL A 442 18.82 -23.24 25.86
CA VAL A 442 19.97 -23.55 26.72
C VAL A 442 20.96 -24.40 25.92
N THR A 443 22.15 -23.84 25.65
CA THR A 443 23.24 -24.51 24.91
C THR A 443 24.18 -25.25 25.84
N ASP A 444 24.56 -24.65 26.95
CA ASP A 444 25.52 -25.23 27.91
C ASP A 444 25.08 -24.94 29.35
N ILE A 445 25.42 -25.83 30.24
CA ILE A 445 25.21 -25.69 31.68
C ILE A 445 26.51 -26.13 32.37
N HIS A 446 27.03 -25.28 33.26
CA HIS A 446 28.11 -25.63 34.12
C HIS A 446 27.67 -25.58 35.58
N TRP A 447 27.63 -26.76 36.24
CA TRP A 447 27.36 -26.84 37.65
C TRP A 447 28.68 -26.72 38.43
N THR A 448 28.68 -25.86 39.46
CA THR A 448 29.86 -25.79 40.33
C THR A 448 30.06 -27.07 41.14
N PRO A 449 31.31 -27.41 41.52
CA PRO A 449 31.53 -28.66 42.27
C PRO A 449 30.69 -28.76 43.55
N GLY A 450 29.95 -29.88 43.66
CA GLY A 450 28.99 -30.13 44.75
C GLY A 450 27.63 -29.48 44.61
N ALA A 451 27.32 -28.92 43.45
CA ALA A 451 25.96 -28.40 43.12
C ALA A 451 25.27 -29.16 41.98
N GLU A 452 25.87 -30.21 41.43
CA GLU A 452 25.28 -31.05 40.40
C GLU A 452 24.33 -32.10 41.08
N ASP A 453 23.17 -31.59 41.55
CA ASP A 453 22.15 -32.38 42.24
C ASP A 453 20.77 -32.13 41.64
N GLU A 454 19.97 -33.15 41.48
CA GLU A 454 18.59 -33.08 41.01
C GLU A 454 17.74 -32.07 41.80
N ARG A 455 18.06 -31.90 43.06
CA ARG A 455 17.43 -30.89 43.92
C ARG A 455 17.65 -29.47 43.43
N TYR A 456 18.88 -29.09 43.04
CA TYR A 456 19.16 -27.75 42.54
C TYR A 456 18.60 -27.53 41.15
N GLN A 457 18.54 -28.59 40.32
CA GLN A 457 17.86 -28.51 39.01
C GLN A 457 16.34 -28.28 39.20
N SER A 458 15.74 -28.94 40.18
CA SER A 458 14.31 -28.73 40.54
C SER A 458 14.06 -27.32 41.06
N ILE A 459 14.95 -26.79 41.91
CA ILE A 459 14.83 -25.41 42.42
C ILE A 459 14.93 -24.40 41.26
N LEU A 460 15.90 -24.56 40.40
CA LEU A 460 16.07 -23.66 39.21
C LEU A 460 14.83 -23.73 38.34
N LEU A 461 14.33 -24.91 38.02
CA LEU A 461 13.12 -25.12 37.23
C LEU A 461 11.89 -24.41 37.83
N GLU A 462 11.64 -24.62 39.16
CA GLU A 462 10.45 -24.09 39.83
C GLU A 462 10.52 -22.56 40.01
N ILE A 463 11.72 -21.95 40.09
CA ILE A 463 11.90 -20.50 40.08
C ILE A 463 11.59 -19.97 38.69
N GLU A 464 12.14 -20.56 37.62
CA GLU A 464 11.99 -20.08 36.24
C GLU A 464 10.57 -20.30 35.70
N ARG A 465 9.83 -21.29 36.17
CA ARG A 465 8.39 -21.49 35.85
C ARG A 465 7.50 -20.29 36.26
N ARG A 466 7.95 -19.48 37.21
CA ARG A 466 7.22 -18.30 37.71
C ARG A 466 7.66 -17.00 37.05
N SER A 467 8.70 -17.06 36.23
CA SER A 467 9.23 -15.94 35.47
C SER A 467 8.58 -15.88 34.10
N GLU A 468 8.13 -14.71 33.67
CA GLU A 468 7.61 -14.47 32.33
C GLU A 468 8.71 -14.11 31.30
N HIS A 469 9.97 -14.22 31.71
CA HIS A 469 11.09 -13.82 30.84
C HIS A 469 11.36 -14.91 29.79
N PRO A 470 11.63 -14.56 28.50
CA PRO A 470 11.91 -15.56 27.45
C PRO A 470 13.10 -16.49 27.73
N LEU A 471 14.09 -16.03 28.51
CA LEU A 471 15.22 -16.87 28.93
C LEU A 471 14.79 -17.94 29.95
N ALA A 472 13.80 -17.64 30.77
CA ALA A 472 13.23 -18.60 31.72
C ALA A 472 12.56 -19.76 31.00
N ASP A 473 11.80 -19.48 29.93
CA ASP A 473 11.19 -20.52 29.11
C ASP A 473 12.22 -21.50 28.55
N ALA A 474 13.40 -21.00 28.12
CA ALA A 474 14.48 -21.85 27.64
C ALA A 474 14.99 -22.82 28.71
N VAL A 475 15.11 -22.34 29.97
CA VAL A 475 15.50 -23.17 31.13
C VAL A 475 14.40 -24.19 31.45
N VAL A 476 13.15 -23.75 31.49
CA VAL A 476 11.99 -24.59 31.73
C VAL A 476 11.92 -25.75 30.71
N GLN A 477 12.07 -25.44 29.43
CA GLN A 477 12.05 -26.45 28.38
C GLN A 477 13.19 -27.46 28.50
N LYS A 478 14.38 -27.00 28.90
CA LYS A 478 15.55 -27.87 29.07
C LYS A 478 15.37 -28.89 30.18
N PHE A 479 14.67 -28.51 31.25
CA PHE A 479 14.53 -29.39 32.45
C PHE A 479 13.15 -30.07 32.58
N LYS A 480 12.14 -29.68 31.76
CA LYS A 480 10.75 -30.16 31.85
C LYS A 480 10.62 -31.68 31.87
N GLU A 481 11.46 -32.39 31.14
CA GLU A 481 11.40 -33.88 31.05
C GLU A 481 12.24 -34.58 32.10
N LYS A 482 13.14 -33.89 32.84
CA LYS A 482 14.13 -34.49 33.73
C LYS A 482 13.79 -34.41 35.20
N VAL A 483 12.83 -33.55 35.57
CA VAL A 483 12.60 -33.21 36.98
C VAL A 483 11.18 -33.58 37.40
N VAL A 484 11.06 -34.42 38.47
CA VAL A 484 9.80 -34.98 38.97
C VAL A 484 9.37 -34.38 40.33
N ASN A 485 10.19 -33.57 40.99
CA ASN A 485 9.92 -33.10 42.34
C ASN A 485 9.34 -31.71 42.36
N GLU A 486 8.09 -31.54 42.77
CA GLU A 486 7.52 -30.21 43.06
C GLU A 486 8.18 -29.61 44.33
N ILE A 487 8.78 -28.43 44.15
CA ILE A 487 9.41 -27.68 45.24
C ILE A 487 8.57 -26.43 45.50
N LEU A 488 8.21 -26.22 46.76
CA LEU A 488 7.49 -25.03 47.20
C LEU A 488 8.45 -23.82 47.18
N VAL A 489 8.18 -22.88 46.27
CA VAL A 489 8.88 -21.61 46.16
C VAL A 489 8.01 -20.53 46.82
N SER A 490 8.61 -19.74 47.71
CA SER A 490 8.00 -18.57 48.35
C SER A 490 8.81 -17.29 48.08
N ASP A 491 8.26 -16.12 48.42
CA ASP A 491 8.90 -14.80 48.33
C ASP A 491 9.58 -14.59 46.94
N PHE A 492 8.83 -14.89 45.84
CA PHE A 492 9.30 -14.67 44.49
C PHE A 492 9.24 -13.15 44.18
N GLU A 493 10.38 -12.57 43.80
CA GLU A 493 10.52 -11.16 43.49
C GLU A 493 11.28 -11.00 42.17
N ASN A 494 10.69 -10.22 41.25
CA ASN A 494 11.35 -9.87 39.99
C ASN A 494 12.07 -8.53 40.14
N GLN A 495 13.39 -8.53 39.93
CA GLN A 495 14.24 -7.34 39.93
C GLN A 495 14.49 -6.91 38.48
N THR A 496 13.78 -5.88 38.05
CA THR A 496 13.81 -5.39 36.66
C THR A 496 15.25 -5.19 36.14
N GLY A 497 15.56 -5.84 35.02
CA GLY A 497 16.87 -5.74 34.36
C GLY A 497 18.01 -6.51 35.04
N LYS A 498 17.73 -7.26 36.13
CA LYS A 498 18.75 -8.04 36.88
C LYS A 498 18.45 -9.52 36.95
N GLY A 499 17.18 -9.90 37.16
CA GLY A 499 16.76 -11.29 37.32
C GLY A 499 15.73 -11.47 38.41
N VAL A 500 15.64 -12.66 38.98
CA VAL A 500 14.65 -13.01 40.00
C VAL A 500 15.28 -13.56 41.27
N THR A 501 14.63 -13.28 42.39
CA THR A 501 14.98 -13.82 43.70
C THR A 501 13.80 -14.63 44.24
N ALA A 502 14.08 -15.73 44.92
CA ALA A 502 13.05 -16.57 45.51
C ALA A 502 13.57 -17.35 46.74
N LYS A 503 12.67 -17.74 47.65
CA LYS A 503 13.01 -18.57 48.78
C LYS A 503 12.51 -20.00 48.60
N VAL A 504 13.37 -20.95 48.97
CA VAL A 504 13.01 -22.36 49.10
C VAL A 504 13.41 -22.83 50.51
N GLY A 505 12.43 -23.07 51.37
CA GLY A 505 12.64 -23.22 52.79
C GLY A 505 13.22 -21.94 53.39
N ASP A 506 14.33 -22.05 54.15
CA ASP A 506 14.99 -20.89 54.76
C ASP A 506 16.09 -20.25 53.87
N LYS A 507 16.28 -20.74 52.64
CA LYS A 507 17.38 -20.30 51.80
C LYS A 507 16.86 -19.42 50.64
N VAL A 508 17.59 -18.29 50.41
CA VAL A 508 17.36 -17.43 49.23
C VAL A 508 18.17 -17.95 48.05
N TYR A 509 17.51 -18.01 46.90
CA TYR A 509 18.08 -18.36 45.60
C TYR A 509 17.92 -17.17 44.64
N LEU A 510 18.87 -17.03 43.73
CA LEU A 510 18.95 -15.94 42.75
C LEU A 510 19.13 -16.57 41.38
N VAL A 511 18.39 -16.06 40.39
CA VAL A 511 18.60 -16.42 38.99
C VAL A 511 18.63 -15.12 38.18
N GLY A 512 19.76 -14.80 37.54
CA GLY A 512 19.88 -13.54 36.82
C GLY A 512 21.31 -13.25 36.31
N ASN A 513 21.55 -11.97 36.00
CA ASN A 513 22.83 -11.48 35.48
C ASN A 513 23.83 -11.15 36.58
N ARG A 514 25.05 -10.66 36.19
CA ARG A 514 26.11 -10.24 37.13
C ARG A 514 25.66 -9.17 38.12
N ALA A 515 24.87 -8.21 37.67
CA ALA A 515 24.37 -7.13 38.52
C ALA A 515 23.48 -7.66 39.66
N LEU A 516 22.76 -8.77 39.46
CA LEU A 516 22.00 -9.42 40.53
C LEU A 516 22.93 -10.03 41.57
N LEU A 517 24.04 -10.68 41.16
CA LEU A 517 25.02 -11.26 42.07
C LEU A 517 25.71 -10.16 42.91
N GLU A 518 26.13 -9.06 42.29
CA GLU A 518 26.78 -7.94 42.94
C GLU A 518 25.90 -7.29 44.02
N VAL A 519 24.63 -7.02 43.70
CA VAL A 519 23.67 -6.43 44.66
C VAL A 519 23.41 -7.34 45.85
N ASN A 520 23.51 -8.65 45.66
CA ASN A 520 23.32 -9.65 46.70
C ASN A 520 24.64 -10.15 47.32
N HIS A 521 25.76 -9.48 47.04
CA HIS A 521 27.07 -9.80 47.56
C HIS A 521 27.53 -11.25 47.32
N VAL A 522 27.12 -11.85 46.22
CA VAL A 522 27.54 -13.20 45.79
C VAL A 522 28.83 -13.09 45.00
N VAL A 523 29.91 -13.72 45.49
CA VAL A 523 31.22 -13.69 44.83
C VAL A 523 31.27 -14.74 43.73
N LEU A 524 31.66 -14.32 42.54
CA LEU A 524 31.96 -15.20 41.41
C LEU A 524 33.45 -15.55 41.45
N ASP A 525 33.80 -16.82 41.45
CA ASP A 525 35.18 -17.25 41.42
C ASP A 525 35.80 -17.05 40.03
N ASP A 526 37.15 -17.02 39.98
CA ASP A 526 37.92 -16.71 38.77
C ASP A 526 37.65 -17.71 37.61
N ASP A 527 37.37 -18.98 37.91
CA ASP A 527 37.18 -20.00 36.88
C ASP A 527 35.75 -19.88 36.27
N ASN A 528 34.74 -19.62 37.07
CA ASN A 528 33.39 -19.32 36.63
C ASN A 528 33.33 -18.00 35.86
N GLU A 529 34.09 -16.99 36.30
CA GLU A 529 34.23 -15.70 35.59
C GLU A 529 34.82 -15.89 34.18
N LYS A 530 35.94 -16.62 34.07
CA LYS A 530 36.57 -16.93 32.76
C LYS A 530 35.63 -17.70 31.85
N LEU A 531 34.85 -18.65 32.39
CA LEU A 531 33.90 -19.43 31.65
C LEU A 531 32.73 -18.57 31.13
N ALA A 532 32.21 -17.69 31.99
CA ALA A 532 31.14 -16.75 31.60
C ALA A 532 31.61 -15.82 30.50
N VAL A 533 32.77 -15.19 30.64
CA VAL A 533 33.38 -14.29 29.61
C VAL A 533 33.61 -15.05 28.30
N ARG A 534 34.05 -16.30 28.33
CA ARG A 534 34.20 -17.12 27.12
C ARG A 534 32.86 -17.35 26.41
N TRP A 535 31.81 -17.75 27.15
CA TRP A 535 30.52 -17.99 26.58
C TRP A 535 29.86 -16.72 26.05
N GLU A 536 30.01 -15.59 26.77
CA GLU A 536 29.57 -14.28 26.30
C GLU A 536 30.30 -13.88 25.00
N GLY A 537 31.63 -14.17 24.92
CA GLY A 537 32.41 -13.97 23.70
C GLY A 537 32.00 -14.88 22.52
N ASP A 538 31.36 -16.01 22.80
CA ASP A 538 30.76 -16.90 21.81
C ASP A 538 29.33 -16.43 21.40
N GLY A 539 28.82 -15.28 21.89
CA GLY A 539 27.53 -14.71 21.57
C GLY A 539 26.38 -15.28 22.40
N LYS A 540 26.66 -15.95 23.55
CA LYS A 540 25.66 -16.51 24.44
C LYS A 540 25.36 -15.57 25.60
N THR A 541 24.11 -15.56 26.05
CA THR A 541 23.69 -14.88 27.29
C THR A 541 23.94 -15.82 28.47
N VAL A 542 24.70 -15.38 29.45
CA VAL A 542 24.98 -16.18 30.65
C VAL A 542 24.06 -15.76 31.78
N VAL A 543 23.29 -16.73 32.29
CA VAL A 543 22.45 -16.61 33.48
C VAL A 543 23.13 -17.33 34.64
N PHE A 544 23.23 -16.66 35.78
CA PHE A 544 23.82 -17.21 36.98
C PHE A 544 22.73 -17.71 37.91
N PHE A 545 22.84 -18.93 38.38
CA PHE A 545 22.03 -19.49 39.46
C PHE A 545 22.85 -19.56 40.74
N ALA A 546 22.42 -18.85 41.76
CA ALA A 546 23.12 -18.80 43.04
C ALA A 546 22.21 -19.11 44.24
N GLY A 547 22.79 -19.58 45.31
CA GLY A 547 22.09 -19.87 46.56
C GLY A 547 23.04 -20.06 47.72
N GLY A 548 22.64 -19.58 48.93
CA GLY A 548 23.48 -19.65 50.09
C GLY A 548 24.80 -18.86 50.00
N GLY A 549 24.80 -17.73 49.24
CA GLY A 549 25.93 -16.85 49.08
C GLY A 549 27.00 -17.34 48.09
N ARG A 550 26.75 -18.37 47.32
CA ARG A 550 27.66 -18.88 46.28
C ARG A 550 26.93 -19.16 44.95
N VAL A 551 27.64 -19.13 43.86
CA VAL A 551 27.15 -19.53 42.53
C VAL A 551 27.05 -21.07 42.52
N LEU A 552 25.92 -21.60 42.09
CA LEU A 552 25.62 -23.00 41.95
C LEU A 552 25.71 -23.50 40.50
N ALA A 553 25.28 -22.68 39.56
CA ALA A 553 25.41 -22.99 38.14
C ALA A 553 25.51 -21.75 37.29
N LEU A 554 26.16 -21.87 36.12
CA LEU A 554 26.12 -21.00 34.99
C LEU A 554 25.30 -21.65 33.88
N VAL A 555 24.34 -20.95 33.33
CA VAL A 555 23.48 -21.41 32.22
C VAL A 555 23.73 -20.51 31.03
N ALA A 556 24.26 -21.06 29.96
CA ALA A 556 24.45 -20.35 28.69
C ALA A 556 23.23 -20.56 27.80
N ILE A 557 22.65 -19.47 27.40
CA ILE A 557 21.46 -19.43 26.54
C ILE A 557 21.82 -18.70 25.26
N ALA A 558 21.52 -19.27 24.11
CA ALA A 558 21.74 -18.63 22.82
C ALA A 558 20.42 -18.58 22.04
N ASP A 559 20.21 -17.46 21.39
CA ASP A 559 19.17 -17.27 20.40
C ASP A 559 19.80 -17.36 19.01
N LYS A 560 19.39 -18.35 18.22
CA LYS A 560 20.02 -18.68 16.94
C LYS A 560 19.85 -17.53 15.95
N ILE A 561 20.96 -17.11 15.34
CA ILE A 561 20.94 -16.12 14.25
C ILE A 561 20.25 -16.74 13.03
N LYS A 562 19.30 -16.01 12.44
CA LYS A 562 18.62 -16.44 11.19
C LYS A 562 19.63 -16.53 10.05
N GLU A 563 19.53 -17.55 9.22
CA GLU A 563 20.42 -17.75 8.07
C GLU A 563 20.41 -16.56 7.09
N SER A 564 19.25 -15.91 6.97
CA SER A 564 19.05 -14.74 6.12
C SER A 564 19.71 -13.46 6.62
N SER A 565 20.05 -13.36 7.92
CA SER A 565 20.51 -12.11 8.54
C SER A 565 21.79 -11.57 7.91
N ARG A 566 22.79 -12.43 7.73
CA ARG A 566 24.07 -12.05 7.14
C ARG A 566 23.93 -11.56 5.69
N GLN A 567 23.12 -12.25 4.89
CA GLN A 567 22.91 -11.88 3.50
C GLN A 567 22.12 -10.57 3.38
N ALA A 568 21.08 -10.38 4.20
CA ALA A 568 20.29 -9.16 4.24
C ALA A 568 21.16 -7.94 4.60
N VAL A 569 21.99 -8.04 5.65
CA VAL A 569 22.91 -6.98 6.07
C VAL A 569 23.91 -6.65 4.97
N ALA A 570 24.52 -7.66 4.34
CA ALA A 570 25.44 -7.45 3.22
C ALA A 570 24.76 -6.71 2.05
N THR A 571 23.55 -7.12 1.67
CA THR A 571 22.79 -6.48 0.60
C THR A 571 22.41 -5.03 0.94
N LEU A 572 22.11 -4.73 2.20
CA LEU A 572 21.85 -3.36 2.65
C LEU A 572 23.10 -2.48 2.57
N HIS A 573 24.24 -2.98 2.99
CA HIS A 573 25.52 -2.27 2.84
C HIS A 573 25.90 -2.03 1.37
N GLU A 574 25.67 -3.00 0.47
CA GLU A 574 25.88 -2.82 -0.98
C GLU A 574 25.00 -1.70 -1.56
N LYS A 575 23.81 -1.47 -0.97
CA LYS A 575 22.91 -0.37 -1.34
C LYS A 575 23.29 0.98 -0.72
N GLY A 576 24.37 1.04 0.09
CA GLY A 576 24.82 2.25 0.77
C GLY A 576 23.96 2.63 1.98
N ILE A 577 23.29 1.67 2.62
CA ILE A 577 22.45 1.87 3.79
C ILE A 577 23.24 1.46 5.03
N ASP A 578 23.31 2.37 6.01
CA ASP A 578 23.95 2.10 7.30
C ASP A 578 23.03 1.18 8.14
N VAL A 579 23.60 0.10 8.68
CA VAL A 579 22.87 -0.85 9.51
C VAL A 579 23.35 -0.74 10.95
N TYR A 580 22.40 -0.56 11.87
CA TYR A 580 22.60 -0.44 13.31
C TYR A 580 21.88 -1.59 14.01
N MET A 581 22.49 -2.18 15.04
CA MET A 581 21.85 -3.17 15.89
C MET A 581 21.63 -2.59 17.29
N LEU A 582 20.42 -2.73 17.83
CA LEU A 582 20.10 -2.44 19.22
C LEU A 582 19.81 -3.73 19.99
N THR A 583 20.28 -3.83 21.22
CA THR A 583 20.00 -4.97 22.09
C THR A 583 20.08 -4.58 23.55
N GLY A 584 19.29 -5.26 24.42
CA GLY A 584 19.42 -5.21 25.86
C GLY A 584 20.55 -6.08 26.43
N ASP A 585 21.22 -6.89 25.59
CA ASP A 585 22.31 -7.74 26.00
C ASP A 585 23.56 -6.92 26.37
N ASN A 586 24.50 -7.58 27.05
CA ASN A 586 25.80 -6.99 27.35
C ASN A 586 26.64 -6.75 26.07
N ALA A 587 27.67 -5.89 26.21
CA ALA A 587 28.51 -5.46 25.10
C ALA A 587 29.29 -6.60 24.41
N LEU A 588 29.64 -7.67 25.14
CA LEU A 588 30.42 -8.80 24.60
C LEU A 588 29.52 -9.65 23.69
N THR A 589 28.33 -10.01 24.15
CA THR A 589 27.35 -10.76 23.39
C THR A 589 26.88 -9.96 22.16
N ALA A 590 26.61 -8.66 22.33
CA ALA A 590 26.21 -7.77 21.24
C ALA A 590 27.27 -7.71 20.14
N ARG A 591 28.56 -7.55 20.52
CA ARG A 591 29.69 -7.55 19.58
C ARG A 591 29.78 -8.86 18.81
N ALA A 592 29.71 -10.00 19.53
CA ALA A 592 29.80 -11.32 18.90
C ALA A 592 28.71 -11.53 17.83
N VAL A 593 27.48 -11.14 18.11
CA VAL A 593 26.38 -11.21 17.14
C VAL A 593 26.60 -10.24 15.97
N ALA A 594 26.97 -8.98 16.25
CA ALA A 594 27.24 -7.98 15.23
C ALA A 594 28.34 -8.42 14.25
N ASP A 595 29.44 -8.97 14.76
CA ASP A 595 30.56 -9.48 13.95
C ASP A 595 30.11 -10.68 13.07
N GLN A 596 29.29 -11.60 13.61
CA GLN A 596 28.79 -12.76 12.86
C GLN A 596 27.88 -12.35 11.68
N VAL A 597 27.06 -11.30 11.83
CA VAL A 597 26.16 -10.83 10.77
C VAL A 597 26.76 -9.72 9.90
N GLY A 598 27.92 -9.17 10.30
CA GLY A 598 28.62 -8.12 9.56
C GLY A 598 28.10 -6.70 9.83
N ILE A 599 27.49 -6.45 10.98
CA ILE A 599 27.03 -5.13 11.43
C ILE A 599 28.19 -4.37 12.10
N ARG A 600 28.47 -3.15 11.64
CA ARG A 600 29.56 -2.31 12.16
C ARG A 600 29.18 -1.46 13.38
N HIS A 601 27.92 -1.08 13.45
CA HIS A 601 27.40 -0.18 14.47
C HIS A 601 26.38 -0.91 15.34
N PHE A 602 26.64 -1.03 16.63
CA PHE A 602 25.70 -1.61 17.58
C PHE A 602 25.71 -0.83 18.89
N LYS A 603 24.60 -0.89 19.61
CA LYS A 603 24.46 -0.37 20.97
C LYS A 603 23.88 -1.46 21.85
N ALA A 604 24.64 -1.80 22.90
CA ALA A 604 24.29 -2.80 23.90
C ALA A 604 23.63 -2.17 25.14
N GLU A 605 23.04 -2.98 26.01
CA GLU A 605 22.44 -2.60 27.29
C GLU A 605 21.37 -1.51 27.16
N VAL A 606 20.63 -1.51 26.04
CA VAL A 606 19.61 -0.50 25.74
C VAL A 606 18.28 -0.87 26.37
N MET A 607 17.77 0.00 27.23
CA MET A 607 16.41 -0.17 27.79
C MET A 607 15.33 0.15 26.73
N PRO A 608 14.13 -0.43 26.83
CA PRO A 608 13.08 -0.23 25.81
C PRO A 608 12.81 1.24 25.47
N GLY A 609 12.72 2.14 26.46
CA GLY A 609 12.49 3.58 26.23
C GLY A 609 13.66 4.31 25.57
N GLU A 610 14.89 3.80 25.67
CA GLU A 610 16.08 4.43 25.09
C GLU A 610 16.26 4.11 23.60
N LYS A 611 15.56 3.08 23.09
CA LYS A 611 15.58 2.73 21.65
C LYS A 611 15.01 3.87 20.80
N ALA A 612 13.93 4.51 21.26
CA ALA A 612 13.33 5.65 20.60
C ALA A 612 14.30 6.86 20.55
N ASN A 613 14.99 7.15 21.65
CA ASN A 613 15.99 8.23 21.72
C ASN A 613 17.15 8.00 20.75
N PHE A 614 17.55 6.74 20.54
CA PHE A 614 18.59 6.40 19.57
C PHE A 614 18.15 6.67 18.13
N VAL A 615 16.92 6.31 17.79
CA VAL A 615 16.31 6.61 16.47
C VAL A 615 16.24 8.12 16.26
N GLU A 616 15.78 8.87 17.26
CA GLU A 616 15.71 10.34 17.22
C GLU A 616 17.08 10.98 17.02
N ALA A 617 18.11 10.48 17.70
CA ALA A 617 19.48 10.97 17.53
C ALA A 617 19.98 10.82 16.08
N LEU A 618 19.73 9.67 15.43
CA LEU A 618 20.05 9.45 14.02
C LEU A 618 19.27 10.39 13.09
N GLN A 619 17.98 10.67 13.40
CA GLN A 619 17.18 11.62 12.66
C GLN A 619 17.72 13.04 12.78
N HIS A 620 18.19 13.46 13.98
CA HIS A 620 18.86 14.74 14.18
C HIS A 620 20.20 14.87 13.42
N GLU A 621 20.87 13.75 13.13
CA GLU A 621 22.03 13.71 12.21
C GLU A 621 21.63 13.84 10.73
N GLY A 622 20.33 13.99 10.42
CA GLY A 622 19.82 14.13 9.05
C GLY A 622 19.62 12.78 8.33
N LYS A 623 19.61 11.67 9.05
CA LYS A 623 19.32 10.35 8.48
C LYS A 623 17.82 10.11 8.38
N VAL A 624 17.41 9.41 7.34
CA VAL A 624 16.04 8.86 7.21
C VAL A 624 16.10 7.43 7.72
N VAL A 625 15.49 7.19 8.88
CA VAL A 625 15.68 5.99 9.68
C VAL A 625 14.51 5.02 9.50
N ALA A 626 14.82 3.78 9.14
CA ALA A 626 13.86 2.67 9.27
C ALA A 626 14.16 1.88 10.56
N MET A 627 13.16 1.64 11.40
CA MET A 627 13.25 0.76 12.56
C MET A 627 12.57 -0.57 12.25
N VAL A 628 13.26 -1.67 12.53
CA VAL A 628 12.75 -3.04 12.33
C VAL A 628 12.73 -3.76 13.67
N GLY A 629 11.57 -4.29 14.05
CA GLY A 629 11.37 -4.99 15.31
C GLY A 629 10.15 -5.91 15.30
N ASP A 630 9.91 -6.64 16.39
CA ASP A 630 8.76 -7.52 16.59
C ASP A 630 7.53 -6.80 17.17
N GLY A 631 7.69 -5.58 17.62
CA GLY A 631 6.65 -4.60 17.99
C GLY A 631 6.21 -4.57 19.44
N ILE A 632 6.44 -5.58 20.26
CA ILE A 632 5.98 -5.56 21.67
C ILE A 632 6.88 -4.63 22.48
N ASN A 633 8.19 -4.83 22.39
CA ASN A 633 9.20 -4.06 23.13
C ASN A 633 9.70 -2.82 22.39
N ASP A 634 9.42 -2.73 21.09
CA ASP A 634 9.96 -1.72 20.19
C ASP A 634 8.93 -0.67 19.75
N SER A 635 7.71 -0.73 20.28
CA SER A 635 6.58 0.11 19.83
C SER A 635 6.90 1.61 19.82
N GLN A 636 7.63 2.11 20.83
CA GLN A 636 8.04 3.52 20.90
C GLN A 636 9.07 3.87 19.82
N ALA A 637 10.06 3.01 19.59
CA ALA A 637 11.08 3.20 18.56
C ALA A 637 10.51 3.07 17.15
N LEU A 638 9.57 2.14 16.96
CA LEU A 638 8.79 2.01 15.70
C LEU A 638 7.95 3.25 15.42
N ALA A 639 7.30 3.81 16.44
CA ALA A 639 6.52 5.04 16.29
C ALA A 639 7.39 6.28 15.98
N GLN A 640 8.62 6.34 16.53
CA GLN A 640 9.57 7.44 16.31
C GLN A 640 10.18 7.40 14.91
N ALA A 641 10.42 6.22 14.34
CA ALA A 641 11.10 6.06 13.06
C ALA A 641 10.33 6.66 11.87
N ASP A 642 11.05 7.15 10.85
CA ASP A 642 10.45 7.61 9.61
C ASP A 642 9.69 6.50 8.91
N VAL A 643 10.25 5.27 8.94
CA VAL A 643 9.59 4.06 8.45
C VAL A 643 9.67 2.97 9.52
N SER A 644 8.53 2.56 10.05
CA SER A 644 8.45 1.40 10.97
C SER A 644 8.18 0.13 10.19
N ILE A 645 8.95 -0.92 10.47
CA ILE A 645 8.85 -2.23 9.83
C ILE A 645 8.65 -3.29 10.91
N ALA A 646 7.49 -3.92 10.92
CA ALA A 646 7.23 -5.09 11.76
C ALA A 646 7.55 -6.38 11.01
N MET A 647 8.12 -7.36 11.70
CA MET A 647 8.50 -8.65 11.12
C MET A 647 7.77 -9.84 11.75
N GLY A 648 7.47 -10.82 10.89
CA GLY A 648 6.95 -12.12 11.31
C GLY A 648 5.46 -12.09 11.67
N LYS A 649 5.02 -13.11 12.41
CA LYS A 649 3.70 -13.19 13.05
C LYS A 649 3.63 -12.21 14.24
N GLY A 650 4.04 -10.95 14.00
CA GLY A 650 4.08 -9.94 15.04
C GLY A 650 2.74 -9.87 15.77
N SER A 651 2.76 -9.48 17.04
CA SER A 651 1.53 -9.25 17.79
C SER A 651 0.61 -8.31 16.98
N ASP A 652 -0.70 -8.48 17.13
CA ASP A 652 -1.69 -7.58 16.49
C ASP A 652 -1.32 -6.09 16.72
N ILE A 653 -0.68 -5.78 17.86
CA ILE A 653 -0.15 -4.46 18.22
C ILE A 653 0.96 -3.98 17.27
N ALA A 654 1.87 -4.88 16.87
CA ALA A 654 2.95 -4.51 15.94
C ALA A 654 2.44 -4.18 14.55
N MET A 655 1.46 -4.95 14.07
CA MET A 655 0.81 -4.70 12.79
C MET A 655 0.03 -3.39 12.79
N ASP A 656 -0.55 -3.01 13.92
CA ASP A 656 -1.28 -1.74 14.04
C ASP A 656 -0.37 -0.51 14.03
N VAL A 657 0.81 -0.58 14.63
CA VAL A 657 1.75 0.55 14.73
C VAL A 657 2.66 0.66 13.50
N ALA A 658 3.05 -0.47 12.89
CA ALA A 658 4.01 -0.47 11.80
C ALA A 658 3.41 0.11 10.50
N LYS A 659 4.23 0.91 9.81
CA LYS A 659 3.93 1.44 8.46
C LYS A 659 4.14 0.39 7.37
N VAL A 660 5.01 -0.57 7.63
CA VAL A 660 5.28 -1.72 6.76
C VAL A 660 5.29 -2.99 7.60
N THR A 661 4.57 -4.01 7.18
CA THR A 661 4.56 -5.32 7.82
C THR A 661 5.11 -6.36 6.86
N LEU A 662 6.15 -7.08 7.29
CA LEU A 662 6.70 -8.22 6.59
C LEU A 662 6.12 -9.48 7.21
N ILE A 663 5.29 -10.21 6.47
CA ILE A 663 4.57 -11.37 7.00
C ILE A 663 5.52 -12.54 7.31
N THR A 664 6.69 -12.54 6.68
CA THR A 664 7.74 -13.56 6.87
C THR A 664 8.80 -13.11 7.87
N SER A 665 9.47 -14.09 8.46
CA SER A 665 10.64 -13.87 9.33
C SER A 665 11.96 -13.73 8.56
N ASP A 666 11.96 -13.84 7.22
CA ASP A 666 13.15 -13.71 6.36
C ASP A 666 13.59 -12.24 6.23
N LEU A 667 14.78 -11.90 6.74
CA LEU A 667 15.33 -10.54 6.64
C LEU A 667 15.61 -10.10 5.20
N ASN A 668 15.82 -11.02 4.26
CA ASN A 668 16.04 -10.67 2.85
C ASN A 668 14.86 -9.94 2.21
N VAL A 669 13.69 -9.97 2.84
CA VAL A 669 12.51 -9.20 2.40
C VAL A 669 12.69 -7.70 2.63
N ILE A 670 13.52 -7.27 3.62
CA ILE A 670 13.80 -5.83 3.86
C ILE A 670 14.48 -5.18 2.64
N PRO A 671 15.63 -5.66 2.14
CA PRO A 671 16.21 -5.10 0.91
C PRO A 671 15.33 -5.20 -0.32
N ARG A 672 14.39 -6.20 -0.39
CA ARG A 672 13.37 -6.30 -1.45
C ARG A 672 12.30 -5.22 -1.30
N ALA A 673 11.83 -4.92 -0.09
CA ALA A 673 10.88 -3.85 0.19
C ALA A 673 11.46 -2.48 -0.22
N ILE A 674 12.71 -2.21 0.10
CA ILE A 674 13.43 -1.01 -0.34
C ILE A 674 13.54 -0.96 -1.87
N ALA A 675 13.89 -2.09 -2.52
CA ALA A 675 13.97 -2.17 -3.97
C ALA A 675 12.62 -1.91 -4.65
N LEU A 676 11.53 -2.41 -4.06
CA LEU A 676 10.15 -2.14 -4.51
C LEU A 676 9.82 -0.65 -4.43
N SER A 677 10.15 0.00 -3.31
CA SER A 677 9.98 1.44 -3.13
C SER A 677 10.76 2.22 -4.18
N HIS A 678 12.04 1.89 -4.40
CA HIS A 678 12.88 2.51 -5.43
C HIS A 678 12.30 2.33 -6.84
N GLN A 679 11.79 1.14 -7.18
CA GLN A 679 11.15 0.89 -8.47
C GLN A 679 9.89 1.72 -8.66
N THR A 680 9.06 1.82 -7.61
CA THR A 680 7.79 2.54 -7.64
C THR A 680 8.01 4.05 -7.74
N VAL A 681 8.86 4.63 -6.90
CA VAL A 681 9.17 6.07 -6.92
C VAL A 681 9.84 6.48 -8.23
N ARG A 682 10.75 5.64 -8.78
CA ARG A 682 11.34 5.87 -10.11
C ARG A 682 10.26 5.87 -11.19
N ALA A 683 9.31 4.96 -11.15
CA ALA A 683 8.20 4.93 -12.11
C ALA A 683 7.31 6.17 -11.97
N ILE A 684 7.01 6.63 -10.75
CA ILE A 684 6.28 7.88 -10.49
C ILE A 684 7.00 9.06 -11.14
N ARG A 685 8.31 9.22 -10.90
CA ARG A 685 9.10 10.33 -11.49
C ARG A 685 9.11 10.27 -13.02
N GLN A 686 9.25 9.08 -13.60
CA GLN A 686 9.17 8.90 -15.05
C GLN A 686 7.79 9.23 -15.60
N ASN A 687 6.73 8.81 -14.92
CA ASN A 687 5.35 9.11 -15.29
C ASN A 687 5.09 10.61 -15.28
N LEU A 688 5.51 11.31 -14.22
CA LEU A 688 5.39 12.76 -14.12
C LEU A 688 6.17 13.47 -15.22
N PHE A 689 7.40 13.04 -15.48
CA PHE A 689 8.19 13.58 -16.59
C PHE A 689 7.43 13.46 -17.92
N TRP A 690 6.92 12.29 -18.26
CA TRP A 690 6.16 12.09 -19.51
C TRP A 690 4.85 12.89 -19.50
N ALA A 691 4.13 12.95 -18.39
CA ALA A 691 2.90 13.73 -18.29
C ALA A 691 3.10 15.22 -18.52
N PHE A 692 4.24 15.78 -18.09
CA PHE A 692 4.53 17.19 -18.25
C PHE A 692 5.18 17.54 -19.61
N ILE A 693 6.09 16.70 -20.12
CA ILE A 693 6.87 17.04 -21.32
C ILE A 693 5.99 17.23 -22.56
N TYR A 694 4.92 16.41 -22.70
CA TYR A 694 3.96 16.56 -23.78
C TYR A 694 3.30 17.93 -23.77
N ASN A 695 2.95 18.44 -22.58
CA ASN A 695 2.32 19.76 -22.44
C ASN A 695 3.33 20.91 -22.62
N ILE A 696 4.53 20.80 -22.04
CA ILE A 696 5.58 21.83 -22.13
C ILE A 696 6.01 22.06 -23.58
N ILE A 697 6.14 21.01 -24.37
CA ILE A 697 6.50 21.11 -25.79
C ILE A 697 5.25 21.40 -26.63
N GLY A 698 4.14 20.76 -26.31
CA GLY A 698 2.92 20.83 -27.13
C GLY A 698 2.24 22.19 -27.11
N ILE A 699 2.17 22.87 -25.96
CA ILE A 699 1.50 24.19 -25.85
C ILE A 699 2.15 25.24 -26.74
N PRO A 700 3.49 25.48 -26.73
CA PRO A 700 4.12 26.41 -27.66
C PRO A 700 3.92 26.06 -29.15
N LEU A 701 3.99 24.75 -29.48
CA LEU A 701 3.73 24.29 -30.84
C LEU A 701 2.29 24.56 -31.28
N ALA A 702 1.33 24.30 -30.39
CA ALA A 702 -0.11 24.55 -30.60
C ALA A 702 -0.39 26.06 -30.74
N ALA A 703 0.30 26.90 -29.96
CA ALA A 703 0.21 28.37 -30.07
C ALA A 703 0.80 28.91 -31.39
N GLY A 704 1.50 28.07 -32.18
CA GLY A 704 1.99 28.46 -33.49
C GLY A 704 3.39 29.07 -33.48
N VAL A 705 4.24 28.81 -32.49
CA VAL A 705 5.62 29.35 -32.41
C VAL A 705 6.44 29.01 -33.64
N LEU A 706 6.22 27.86 -34.29
CA LEU A 706 6.94 27.47 -35.50
C LEU A 706 6.39 28.11 -36.79
N TYR A 707 5.23 28.74 -36.76
CA TYR A 707 4.62 29.33 -37.95
C TYR A 707 5.50 30.37 -38.63
N GLY A 708 6.13 31.26 -37.84
CA GLY A 708 7.06 32.26 -38.36
C GLY A 708 8.33 31.73 -39.01
N ILE A 709 8.69 30.46 -38.73
CA ILE A 709 9.92 29.81 -39.23
C ILE A 709 9.62 28.99 -40.49
N ASN A 710 8.56 28.14 -40.48
CA ASN A 710 8.28 27.18 -41.53
C ASN A 710 6.79 27.08 -41.93
N GLY A 711 5.93 27.96 -41.44
CA GLY A 711 4.49 27.97 -41.71
C GLY A 711 3.73 26.81 -41.02
N PHE A 712 4.36 26.09 -40.06
CA PHE A 712 3.74 24.93 -39.39
C PHE A 712 2.76 25.33 -38.29
N LEU A 713 1.53 24.86 -38.39
CA LEU A 713 0.53 24.89 -37.32
C LEU A 713 0.16 23.48 -36.91
N LEU A 714 0.11 23.20 -35.60
CA LEU A 714 -0.28 21.89 -35.08
C LEU A 714 -1.78 21.69 -35.28
N ASN A 715 -2.14 20.55 -35.89
CA ASN A 715 -3.53 20.21 -36.07
C ASN A 715 -4.15 19.70 -34.73
N PRO A 716 -5.38 20.18 -34.35
CA PRO A 716 -6.04 19.80 -33.13
C PRO A 716 -6.23 18.27 -32.95
N MET A 717 -6.44 17.53 -34.06
CA MET A 717 -6.57 16.07 -34.04
C MET A 717 -5.27 15.37 -33.62
N ILE A 718 -4.12 15.87 -34.13
CA ILE A 718 -2.79 15.37 -33.73
C ILE A 718 -2.55 15.65 -32.25
N ALA A 719 -2.95 16.84 -31.78
CA ALA A 719 -2.89 17.20 -30.37
C ALA A 719 -3.70 16.22 -29.49
N ALA A 720 -4.93 15.89 -29.89
CA ALA A 720 -5.80 14.93 -29.18
C ALA A 720 -5.20 13.51 -29.18
N ALA A 721 -4.64 13.07 -30.30
CA ALA A 721 -3.96 11.76 -30.40
C ALA A 721 -2.74 11.70 -29.46
N ALA A 722 -1.91 12.74 -29.43
CA ALA A 722 -0.76 12.82 -28.53
C ALA A 722 -1.16 12.71 -27.05
N MET A 723 -2.29 13.35 -26.65
CA MET A 723 -2.80 13.26 -25.30
C MET A 723 -3.30 11.85 -24.94
N ALA A 724 -3.98 11.17 -25.86
CA ALA A 724 -4.39 9.78 -25.66
C ALA A 724 -3.16 8.87 -25.45
N PHE A 725 -2.12 9.02 -26.25
CA PHE A 725 -0.86 8.26 -26.13
C PHE A 725 -0.11 8.60 -24.84
N SER A 726 -0.15 9.84 -24.35
CA SER A 726 0.45 10.23 -23.07
C SER A 726 -0.11 9.40 -21.92
N SER A 727 -1.42 9.23 -21.82
CA SER A 727 -2.07 8.42 -20.79
C SER A 727 -1.66 6.94 -20.89
N VAL A 728 -1.63 6.36 -22.10
CA VAL A 728 -1.19 4.98 -22.34
C VAL A 728 0.27 4.78 -21.91
N SER A 729 1.15 5.74 -22.20
CA SER A 729 2.57 5.68 -21.84
C SER A 729 2.76 5.61 -20.32
N VAL A 730 2.06 6.45 -19.56
CA VAL A 730 2.11 6.51 -18.10
C VAL A 730 1.64 5.19 -17.47
N VAL A 731 0.51 4.65 -17.95
CA VAL A 731 -0.02 3.39 -17.42
C VAL A 731 0.88 2.22 -17.76
N THR A 732 1.35 2.13 -19.00
CA THR A 732 2.25 1.06 -19.43
C THR A 732 3.55 1.09 -18.62
N ASN A 733 4.11 2.26 -18.35
CA ASN A 733 5.30 2.39 -17.51
C ASN A 733 5.03 1.94 -16.07
N SER A 734 3.86 2.24 -15.50
CA SER A 734 3.45 1.76 -14.17
C SER A 734 3.33 0.23 -14.15
N LEU A 735 2.71 -0.36 -15.15
CA LEU A 735 2.56 -1.83 -15.24
C LEU A 735 3.89 -2.58 -15.38
N ARG A 736 4.95 -1.94 -15.90
CA ARG A 736 6.30 -2.53 -15.94
C ARG A 736 6.85 -2.89 -14.56
N ILE A 737 6.35 -2.25 -13.49
CA ILE A 737 6.74 -2.61 -12.11
C ILE A 737 6.42 -4.09 -11.84
N LYS A 738 5.31 -4.64 -12.37
CA LYS A 738 4.92 -6.05 -12.17
C LYS A 738 6.00 -7.03 -12.63
N TRP A 739 6.68 -6.72 -13.74
CA TRP A 739 7.64 -7.65 -14.37
C TRP A 739 9.09 -7.46 -13.93
N LYS A 740 9.40 -6.39 -13.19
CA LYS A 740 10.75 -6.20 -12.67
C LYS A 740 10.99 -7.15 -11.49
N LYS A 741 12.17 -7.76 -11.41
CA LYS A 741 12.59 -8.55 -10.24
C LYS A 741 12.81 -7.62 -9.03
N LEU A 742 12.49 -8.13 -7.83
CA LEU A 742 12.75 -7.48 -6.53
C LEU A 742 14.07 -7.96 -5.95
#